data_0fd0754594056dc45ae6075585a2fd79
#
_entry.id   0fd0754594056dc45ae6075585a2fd79
#
_cell.length_a   1.000
_cell.length_b   1.000
_cell.length_c   1.000
_cell.angle_alpha   90.00
_cell.angle_beta   90.00
_cell.angle_gamma   90.00
#
_symmetry.space_group_name_H-M   'P 1'
#
loop_
_entity.id
_entity.type
_entity.pdbx_description
1 polymer ?
#
loop_
_entity_poly.entity_id
_entity_poly.type
_entity_poly.pdbx_seq_one_letter_code
_entity_poly.pdbx_strand_id
1 'polypeptide(L)'
;MTRRGPSRGALAGVLLAALCVPAVASADDNQTATKLAGFEAEARDLGTALPPPNLTNPTTSGRRLVDAEVSFSLGDYDAAALVLFDFVGKPGPDSEAATYYLAESLYQKGDRGAAHGYFQQLVSANNVSSRYYQPALERLVELAITQHDQSDVSQWLGDLDRISPGLRRPSVPYVRGKYSYSQGKFDEALAYFQDVPKGSDFELQALYYTATTHVAKKDLPRATEAFTDLIGRKPRSANDRRVVELGQLALGRLYYERDEPSKSIEAYLLVDRHSDLFPDALYEVGWVYVKNKQYDKALRTLELLAKSEPQSSKTPTVKILEGNLRIRKAQLIRAAQVEGSANAADDPGTEYEKATAVFTETHDAYAPSYAALAGMLDAKVDPAVYLGQLAGRSEHVFQSAAPLPEAAAQMLRDEPEVQRVVGVEADLDGVASDVAQIEATIARLEGVLAANDKSNVYPSLAGRRARIASIQDELLGLRNDLADRELSLINSNGDLAQLTATRKQLSQQYTSTPDAAKAAADALAAAQAGYDAIDATASDVQAGLGGAQAIAVSLRKYVADPRNTGPLAVSDAVKASTLTELDTDATEAGAIEDELADVRREEQLGRDLAGVGDTGVAAARALRKQVTAAQSAEHRVLAGFASASKDASQSSALAALGDRATRIADALDQTDGQIEALVGQGLAQARTLIDGYRTELTAIKKDLADDEAEARVAGGAVLGASLVAVKAKFYDIVVRTDVGNVDVSWSQKEDDDDDLKRLNLARSRELKQLRDEFHDILDEGLAKPSEPKKPIEMPATGGTDQRVSPGGEKSTTPATPAVKPDPAPAAPAPKKGGSK
;
A
#
# COMPACT_ATOMS: atom_id res chain seq x y z
N MET A 1 -6.25 -46.84 33.85
CA MET A 1 -4.89 -47.34 34.16
C MET A 1 -4.06 -46.17 34.60
N THR A 2 -3.82 -46.14 35.88
CA THR A 2 -3.12 -45.10 36.66
C THR A 2 -1.63 -45.07 36.29
N ARG A 3 -1.11 -43.91 35.88
CA ARG A 3 0.33 -43.61 35.96
C ARG A 3 0.56 -42.51 36.98
N ARG A 4 1.17 -42.90 38.05
CA ARG A 4 1.68 -42.05 39.12
C ARG A 4 2.77 -41.14 38.59
N GLY A 5 2.65 -39.84 38.78
CA GLY A 5 3.72 -38.88 38.71
C GLY A 5 4.65 -38.96 39.91
N PRO A 6 5.92 -38.54 39.78
CA PRO A 6 6.88 -38.61 40.88
C PRO A 6 6.54 -37.56 41.94
N SER A 7 6.69 -38.02 43.15
CA SER A 7 6.46 -37.35 44.41
C SER A 7 7.18 -36.00 44.54
N ARG A 8 6.42 -34.96 44.86
CA ARG A 8 6.91 -33.80 45.61
C ARG A 8 7.31 -34.30 47.02
N GLY A 9 8.58 -34.59 47.18
CA GLY A 9 9.19 -35.02 48.41
C GLY A 9 10.24 -34.03 48.86
N ALA A 10 9.93 -33.40 49.95
CA ALA A 10 10.82 -33.06 51.06
C ALA A 10 11.99 -32.12 50.77
N LEU A 11 11.75 -30.82 50.94
CA LEU A 11 12.75 -29.91 51.51
C LEU A 11 12.01 -28.89 52.42
N ALA A 12 11.27 -29.41 53.37
CA ALA A 12 10.74 -28.63 54.48
C ALA A 12 11.16 -29.38 55.76
N GLY A 13 12.28 -29.07 56.26
CA GLY A 13 12.69 -29.64 57.53
C GLY A 13 14.19 -29.57 57.72
N VAL A 14 14.73 -28.45 58.07
CA VAL A 14 15.84 -28.22 59.01
C VAL A 14 16.03 -26.72 59.12
N LEU A 15 15.52 -26.13 60.16
CA LEU A 15 16.09 -24.96 60.85
C LEU A 15 15.06 -24.36 61.81
N LEU A 16 14.82 -25.13 62.87
CA LEU A 16 14.42 -24.54 64.13
C LEU A 16 15.50 -24.97 65.16
N ALA A 17 16.63 -24.30 65.05
CA ALA A 17 17.56 -24.30 66.22
C ALA A 17 17.39 -22.92 66.86
N ALA A 18 16.58 -22.93 67.94
CA ALA A 18 16.35 -21.77 68.77
C ALA A 18 17.68 -21.26 69.36
N LEU A 19 17.84 -19.93 69.24
CA LEU A 19 18.80 -19.07 69.88
C LEU A 19 18.86 -19.28 71.35
N CYS A 20 19.97 -19.90 71.87
CA CYS A 20 20.55 -19.54 73.15
C CYS A 20 21.85 -18.76 72.84
N VAL A 21 21.75 -17.47 72.78
CA VAL A 21 22.91 -16.58 72.82
C VAL A 21 23.26 -16.45 74.26
N PRO A 22 24.51 -16.84 74.70
CA PRO A 22 24.93 -16.58 76.05
C PRO A 22 24.97 -15.08 76.33
N ALA A 23 24.53 -14.67 77.53
CA ALA A 23 24.38 -13.30 77.99
C ALA A 23 25.69 -12.58 78.28
N VAL A 24 26.61 -12.48 77.28
CA VAL A 24 27.76 -11.59 77.35
C VAL A 24 28.11 -11.13 75.87
N ALA A 25 27.14 -10.65 75.20
CA ALA A 25 27.40 -10.01 73.87
C ALA A 25 27.60 -8.50 74.11
N SER A 26 28.65 -7.92 73.56
CA SER A 26 28.82 -6.48 73.54
C SER A 26 27.70 -5.83 72.73
N ALA A 27 27.43 -4.51 72.90
CA ALA A 27 26.44 -3.81 72.17
C ALA A 27 26.65 -3.94 70.62
N ASP A 28 27.88 -4.00 70.17
CA ASP A 28 28.32 -4.24 68.82
C ASP A 28 27.98 -5.64 68.28
N ASP A 29 28.08 -6.67 69.15
CA ASP A 29 27.73 -8.04 68.80
C ASP A 29 26.21 -8.18 68.57
N ASN A 30 25.39 -7.52 69.40
CA ASN A 30 23.95 -7.48 69.22
C ASN A 30 23.54 -6.74 67.90
N GLN A 31 24.22 -5.68 67.56
CA GLN A 31 23.96 -4.96 66.27
C GLN A 31 24.36 -5.81 65.06
N THR A 32 25.49 -6.52 65.16
CA THR A 32 25.95 -7.46 64.13
C THR A 32 24.95 -8.60 63.98
N ALA A 33 24.49 -9.19 65.06
CA ALA A 33 23.47 -10.26 65.12
C ALA A 33 22.13 -9.81 64.45
N THR A 34 21.73 -8.56 64.69
CA THR A 34 20.50 -7.98 64.06
C THR A 34 20.67 -7.79 62.57
N LYS A 35 21.82 -7.27 62.11
CA LYS A 35 22.10 -7.11 60.66
C LYS A 35 22.11 -8.50 59.97
N LEU A 36 22.78 -9.47 60.56
CA LEU A 36 22.80 -10.83 60.01
C LEU A 36 21.39 -11.45 59.95
N ALA A 37 20.50 -11.17 60.90
CA ALA A 37 19.13 -11.64 60.88
C ALA A 37 18.37 -11.02 59.71
N GLY A 38 18.60 -9.75 59.40
CA GLY A 38 18.06 -9.06 58.24
C GLY A 38 18.51 -9.70 56.94
N PHE A 39 19.82 -9.90 56.78
CA PHE A 39 20.39 -10.54 55.57
C PHE A 39 19.94 -11.97 55.37
N GLU A 40 19.76 -12.74 56.49
CA GLU A 40 19.23 -14.11 56.41
C GLU A 40 17.79 -14.16 55.91
N ALA A 41 16.96 -13.22 56.34
CA ALA A 41 15.58 -13.10 55.90
C ALA A 41 15.51 -12.73 54.41
N GLU A 42 16.33 -11.75 53.98
CA GLU A 42 16.41 -11.34 52.58
C GLU A 42 16.97 -12.43 51.68
N ALA A 43 18.04 -13.11 52.09
CA ALA A 43 18.63 -14.23 51.33
C ALA A 43 17.61 -15.35 51.11
N ARG A 44 16.76 -15.64 52.12
CA ARG A 44 15.68 -16.59 51.98
C ARG A 44 14.63 -16.14 51.00
N ASP A 45 14.21 -14.87 51.06
CA ASP A 45 13.22 -14.30 50.16
C ASP A 45 13.70 -14.31 48.71
N LEU A 46 14.94 -13.90 48.46
CA LEU A 46 15.58 -13.90 47.12
C LEU A 46 15.69 -15.33 46.54
N GLY A 47 15.84 -16.37 47.35
CA GLY A 47 15.87 -17.77 46.94
C GLY A 47 14.50 -18.40 46.70
N THR A 48 13.39 -17.74 47.14
CA THR A 48 12.04 -18.30 46.98
C THR A 48 11.49 -18.00 45.61
N ALA A 49 10.85 -19.00 44.97
CA ALA A 49 10.07 -18.90 43.74
C ALA A 49 10.78 -18.16 42.61
N LEU A 50 11.97 -18.64 42.22
CA LEU A 50 12.58 -18.19 40.97
C LEU A 50 11.69 -18.63 39.81
N PRO A 51 11.11 -17.69 39.03
CA PRO A 51 10.27 -18.05 37.89
C PRO A 51 11.14 -18.74 36.82
N PRO A 52 10.66 -19.84 36.22
CA PRO A 52 11.36 -20.40 35.06
C PRO A 52 11.35 -19.35 33.93
N PRO A 53 12.43 -19.25 33.16
CA PRO A 53 12.44 -18.42 31.97
C PRO A 53 11.37 -18.96 31.01
N ASN A 54 10.29 -18.22 30.83
CA ASN A 54 9.23 -18.57 29.90
C ASN A 54 9.29 -17.61 28.71
N LEU A 55 9.82 -18.10 27.59
CA LEU A 55 9.89 -17.35 26.33
C LEU A 55 8.57 -17.36 25.55
N THR A 56 7.65 -18.27 25.89
CA THR A 56 6.32 -18.35 25.32
C THR A 56 5.31 -17.74 26.30
N ASN A 57 4.88 -16.52 26.00
CA ASN A 57 3.81 -15.88 26.75
C ASN A 57 2.45 -16.19 26.07
N PRO A 58 1.57 -17.03 26.64
CA PRO A 58 0.29 -17.36 26.01
C PRO A 58 -0.66 -16.17 25.87
N THR A 59 -0.39 -15.06 26.55
CA THR A 59 -1.19 -13.82 26.46
C THR A 59 -0.88 -12.97 25.24
N THR A 60 0.13 -13.31 24.45
CA THR A 60 0.50 -12.54 23.25
C THR A 60 -0.37 -12.85 22.02
N SER A 61 -0.96 -14.06 21.92
CA SER A 61 -1.73 -14.43 20.74
C SER A 61 -3.00 -13.58 20.60
N GLY A 62 -3.82 -13.47 21.63
CA GLY A 62 -5.05 -12.67 21.56
C GLY A 62 -4.80 -11.19 21.31
N ARG A 63 -3.68 -10.63 21.81
CA ARG A 63 -3.29 -9.25 21.53
C ARG A 63 -2.87 -9.07 20.06
N ARG A 64 -2.10 -9.98 19.50
CA ARG A 64 -1.71 -9.96 18.08
C ARG A 64 -2.92 -10.07 17.16
N LEU A 65 -3.93 -10.89 17.49
CA LEU A 65 -5.17 -10.95 16.71
C LEU A 65 -5.91 -9.60 16.72
N VAL A 66 -6.02 -8.94 17.89
CA VAL A 66 -6.62 -7.60 17.96
C VAL A 66 -5.83 -6.58 17.15
N ASP A 67 -4.51 -6.62 17.20
CA ASP A 67 -3.65 -5.73 16.40
C ASP A 67 -3.91 -5.94 14.89
N ALA A 68 -4.05 -7.19 14.44
CA ALA A 68 -4.40 -7.52 13.07
C ALA A 68 -5.83 -7.08 12.67
N GLU A 69 -6.81 -7.22 13.57
CA GLU A 69 -8.18 -6.70 13.35
C GLU A 69 -8.19 -5.17 13.23
N VAL A 70 -7.31 -4.48 13.97
CA VAL A 70 -7.13 -3.02 13.86
C VAL A 70 -6.52 -2.65 12.52
N SER A 71 -5.44 -3.31 12.08
CA SER A 71 -4.83 -3.10 10.76
C SER A 71 -5.84 -3.31 9.64
N PHE A 72 -6.62 -4.40 9.71
CA PHE A 72 -7.72 -4.65 8.78
C PHE A 72 -8.74 -3.51 8.74
N SER A 73 -9.14 -3.02 9.91
CA SER A 73 -10.12 -1.92 10.03
C SER A 73 -9.61 -0.59 9.49
N LEU A 74 -8.29 -0.38 9.50
CA LEU A 74 -7.61 0.78 8.94
C LEU A 74 -7.38 0.65 7.42
N GLY A 75 -7.67 -0.53 6.83
CA GLY A 75 -7.44 -0.81 5.42
C GLY A 75 -6.02 -1.26 5.09
N ASP A 76 -5.18 -1.48 6.10
CA ASP A 76 -3.85 -2.07 5.95
C ASP A 76 -3.96 -3.59 5.91
N TYR A 77 -4.37 -4.08 4.73
CA TYR A 77 -4.64 -5.49 4.51
C TYR A 77 -3.37 -6.33 4.47
N ASP A 78 -2.23 -5.74 4.12
CA ASP A 78 -0.93 -6.41 4.09
C ASP A 78 -0.44 -6.72 5.50
N ALA A 79 -0.38 -5.72 6.37
CA ALA A 79 -0.02 -5.91 7.76
C ALA A 79 -0.99 -6.85 8.48
N ALA A 80 -2.30 -6.74 8.19
CA ALA A 80 -3.29 -7.65 8.75
C ALA A 80 -3.05 -9.09 8.30
N ALA A 81 -2.88 -9.34 7.00
CA ALA A 81 -2.67 -10.67 6.44
C ALA A 81 -1.40 -11.34 6.99
N LEU A 82 -0.29 -10.60 7.09
CA LEU A 82 0.98 -11.09 7.63
C LEU A 82 0.83 -11.62 9.04
N VAL A 83 0.16 -10.87 9.92
CA VAL A 83 -0.07 -11.28 11.31
C VAL A 83 -1.06 -12.44 11.40
N LEU A 84 -2.13 -12.42 10.62
CA LEU A 84 -3.20 -13.43 10.64
C LEU A 84 -2.73 -14.78 10.10
N PHE A 85 -1.80 -14.79 9.15
CA PHE A 85 -1.24 -16.01 8.61
C PHE A 85 -0.60 -16.91 9.67
N ASP A 86 0.02 -16.31 10.69
CA ASP A 86 0.61 -17.03 11.84
C ASP A 86 -0.41 -17.86 12.65
N PHE A 87 -1.70 -17.54 12.56
CA PHE A 87 -2.77 -18.23 13.31
C PHE A 87 -3.42 -19.34 12.49
N VAL A 88 -3.30 -19.28 11.17
CA VAL A 88 -3.95 -20.26 10.29
C VAL A 88 -3.26 -21.62 10.42
N GLY A 89 -4.06 -22.69 10.51
CA GLY A 89 -3.55 -24.03 10.72
C GLY A 89 -3.13 -24.38 12.14
N LYS A 90 -3.08 -23.42 13.07
CA LYS A 90 -2.81 -23.66 14.48
C LYS A 90 -4.15 -23.80 15.23
N PRO A 91 -4.43 -24.93 15.90
CA PRO A 91 -5.67 -25.09 16.64
C PRO A 91 -5.70 -24.14 17.84
N GLY A 92 -6.72 -23.30 17.91
CA GLY A 92 -6.89 -22.32 18.99
C GLY A 92 -8.24 -21.60 18.90
N PRO A 93 -8.64 -20.90 19.96
CA PRO A 93 -9.91 -20.16 19.99
C PRO A 93 -9.95 -19.02 18.95
N ASP A 94 -8.82 -18.52 18.55
CA ASP A 94 -8.66 -17.38 17.64
C ASP A 94 -8.52 -17.80 16.16
N SER A 95 -8.32 -19.10 15.89
CA SER A 95 -8.04 -19.63 14.54
C SER A 95 -9.14 -19.29 13.54
N GLU A 96 -10.41 -19.41 13.93
CA GLU A 96 -11.55 -19.15 13.04
C GLU A 96 -11.66 -17.67 12.67
N ALA A 97 -11.46 -16.78 13.66
CA ALA A 97 -11.42 -15.33 13.44
C ALA A 97 -10.26 -14.96 12.52
N ALA A 98 -9.07 -15.48 12.81
CA ALA A 98 -7.87 -15.21 12.01
C ALA A 98 -8.04 -15.67 10.56
N THR A 99 -8.58 -16.88 10.33
CA THR A 99 -8.85 -17.40 8.99
C THR A 99 -9.84 -16.51 8.22
N TYR A 100 -10.89 -16.01 8.91
CA TYR A 100 -11.87 -15.13 8.27
C TYR A 100 -11.27 -13.79 7.87
N TYR A 101 -10.57 -13.12 8.80
CA TYR A 101 -9.97 -11.82 8.53
C TYR A 101 -8.81 -11.92 7.53
N LEU A 102 -8.07 -13.04 7.50
CA LEU A 102 -7.08 -13.32 6.44
C LEU A 102 -7.76 -13.44 5.08
N ALA A 103 -8.81 -14.27 4.98
CA ALA A 103 -9.58 -14.43 3.75
C ALA A 103 -10.15 -13.10 3.25
N GLU A 104 -10.68 -12.26 4.17
CA GLU A 104 -11.22 -10.95 3.83
C GLU A 104 -10.12 -9.96 3.42
N SER A 105 -8.94 -9.97 4.08
CA SER A 105 -7.78 -9.16 3.70
C SER A 105 -7.32 -9.50 2.28
N LEU A 106 -7.16 -10.76 1.96
CA LEU A 106 -6.78 -11.24 0.63
C LEU A 106 -7.84 -10.90 -0.43
N TYR A 107 -9.12 -10.99 -0.06
CA TYR A 107 -10.21 -10.57 -0.93
C TYR A 107 -10.14 -9.08 -1.28
N GLN A 108 -9.87 -8.21 -0.29
CA GLN A 108 -9.74 -6.77 -0.49
C GLN A 108 -8.49 -6.41 -1.32
N LYS A 109 -7.40 -7.16 -1.18
CA LYS A 109 -6.20 -7.05 -2.01
C LYS A 109 -6.41 -7.51 -3.45
N GLY A 110 -7.48 -8.25 -3.74
CA GLY A 110 -7.76 -8.82 -5.05
C GLY A 110 -7.20 -10.22 -5.27
N ASP A 111 -6.53 -10.83 -4.31
CA ASP A 111 -6.15 -12.23 -4.33
C ASP A 111 -7.37 -13.13 -4.08
N ARG A 112 -8.15 -13.28 -5.15
CA ARG A 112 -9.41 -14.01 -5.11
C ARG A 112 -9.21 -15.51 -4.96
N GLY A 113 -8.07 -16.04 -5.44
CA GLY A 113 -7.75 -17.48 -5.36
C GLY A 113 -7.47 -17.89 -3.93
N ALA A 114 -6.54 -17.24 -3.25
CA ALA A 114 -6.22 -17.52 -1.85
C ALA A 114 -7.41 -17.21 -0.93
N ALA A 115 -8.12 -16.09 -1.14
CA ALA A 115 -9.33 -15.75 -0.41
C ALA A 115 -10.39 -16.85 -0.49
N HIS A 116 -10.64 -17.38 -1.71
CA HIS A 116 -11.55 -18.50 -1.92
C HIS A 116 -11.15 -19.72 -1.08
N GLY A 117 -9.85 -20.09 -1.10
CA GLY A 117 -9.35 -21.24 -0.34
C GLY A 117 -9.62 -21.12 1.17
N TYR A 118 -9.36 -19.95 1.76
CA TYR A 118 -9.61 -19.72 3.20
C TYR A 118 -11.09 -19.62 3.56
N PHE A 119 -11.93 -18.98 2.72
CA PHE A 119 -13.39 -19.02 2.93
C PHE A 119 -13.94 -20.44 2.80
N GLN A 120 -13.46 -21.22 1.85
CA GLN A 120 -13.84 -22.62 1.69
C GLN A 120 -13.43 -23.47 2.90
N GLN A 121 -12.26 -23.21 3.50
CA GLN A 121 -11.82 -23.86 4.74
C GLN A 121 -12.80 -23.59 5.90
N LEU A 122 -13.26 -22.34 6.07
CA LEU A 122 -14.24 -21.96 7.09
C LEU A 122 -15.59 -22.66 6.89
N VAL A 123 -16.04 -22.71 5.64
CA VAL A 123 -17.33 -23.36 5.31
C VAL A 123 -17.23 -24.87 5.47
N SER A 124 -16.11 -25.47 5.08
CA SER A 124 -15.88 -26.93 5.19
C SER A 124 -15.84 -27.41 6.65
N ALA A 125 -15.48 -26.56 7.60
CA ALA A 125 -15.55 -26.84 9.04
C ALA A 125 -17.00 -27.03 9.53
N ASN A 126 -18.00 -26.63 8.73
CA ASN A 126 -19.44 -26.78 8.97
C ASN A 126 -19.91 -26.27 10.36
N ASN A 127 -19.24 -25.23 10.87
CA ASN A 127 -19.62 -24.60 12.13
C ASN A 127 -20.72 -23.54 11.89
N VAL A 128 -21.96 -23.98 11.70
CA VAL A 128 -23.12 -23.10 11.41
C VAL A 128 -23.37 -22.06 12.50
N SER A 129 -22.89 -22.31 13.73
CA SER A 129 -23.02 -21.39 14.87
C SER A 129 -21.98 -20.27 14.85
N SER A 130 -20.96 -20.39 14.02
CA SER A 130 -19.92 -19.37 13.88
C SER A 130 -20.47 -18.07 13.29
N ARG A 131 -20.04 -16.95 13.85
CA ARG A 131 -20.34 -15.62 13.29
C ARG A 131 -19.71 -15.41 11.90
N TYR A 132 -18.72 -16.22 11.53
CA TYR A 132 -17.98 -16.13 10.26
C TYR A 132 -18.53 -17.04 9.16
N TYR A 133 -19.35 -18.03 9.50
CA TYR A 133 -19.86 -19.02 8.56
C TYR A 133 -20.72 -18.40 7.45
N GLN A 134 -21.70 -17.57 7.80
CA GLN A 134 -22.54 -16.90 6.82
C GLN A 134 -21.77 -15.91 5.93
N PRO A 135 -20.93 -15.00 6.49
CA PRO A 135 -20.10 -14.12 5.69
C PRO A 135 -19.19 -14.87 4.71
N ALA A 136 -18.59 -15.99 5.13
CA ALA A 136 -17.75 -16.81 4.26
C ALA A 136 -18.54 -17.39 3.08
N LEU A 137 -19.76 -17.93 3.31
CA LEU A 137 -20.66 -18.39 2.25
C LEU A 137 -21.03 -17.26 1.28
N GLU A 138 -21.35 -16.07 1.80
CA GLU A 138 -21.66 -14.89 1.00
C GLU A 138 -20.50 -14.50 0.08
N ARG A 139 -19.27 -14.49 0.62
CA ARG A 139 -18.06 -14.19 -0.16
C ARG A 139 -17.76 -15.25 -1.22
N LEU A 140 -17.95 -16.53 -0.91
CA LEU A 140 -17.80 -17.59 -1.91
C LEU A 140 -18.76 -17.42 -3.08
N VAL A 141 -20.03 -17.08 -2.82
CA VAL A 141 -21.00 -16.77 -3.89
C VAL A 141 -20.57 -15.54 -4.70
N GLU A 142 -20.08 -14.48 -4.06
CA GLU A 142 -19.58 -13.29 -4.75
C GLU A 142 -18.34 -13.58 -5.61
N LEU A 143 -17.40 -14.39 -5.10
CA LEU A 143 -16.23 -14.85 -5.85
C LEU A 143 -16.64 -15.66 -7.07
N ALA A 144 -17.60 -16.58 -6.92
CA ALA A 144 -18.13 -17.38 -8.01
C ALA A 144 -18.75 -16.53 -9.13
N ILE A 145 -19.49 -15.47 -8.77
CA ILE A 145 -20.02 -14.51 -9.75
C ILE A 145 -18.89 -13.83 -10.51
N THR A 146 -17.83 -13.42 -9.79
CA THR A 146 -16.73 -12.65 -10.37
C THR A 146 -15.81 -13.51 -11.23
N GLN A 147 -15.57 -14.76 -10.81
CA GLN A 147 -14.71 -15.72 -11.52
C GLN A 147 -15.46 -16.52 -12.58
N HIS A 148 -16.78 -16.35 -12.68
CA HIS A 148 -17.67 -17.14 -13.54
C HIS A 148 -17.61 -18.65 -13.28
N ASP A 149 -17.20 -19.05 -12.06
CA ASP A 149 -17.20 -20.42 -11.61
C ASP A 149 -18.45 -20.71 -10.76
N GLN A 150 -19.28 -21.62 -11.24
CA GLN A 150 -20.58 -21.94 -10.64
C GLN A 150 -20.65 -23.33 -10.02
N SER A 151 -19.52 -24.04 -9.96
CA SER A 151 -19.48 -25.47 -9.60
C SER A 151 -20.12 -25.75 -8.23
N ASP A 152 -19.85 -24.92 -7.22
CA ASP A 152 -20.28 -25.17 -5.84
C ASP A 152 -21.37 -24.20 -5.32
N VAL A 153 -21.79 -23.23 -6.14
CA VAL A 153 -22.74 -22.17 -5.72
C VAL A 153 -24.07 -22.74 -5.24
N SER A 154 -24.57 -23.80 -5.89
CA SER A 154 -25.81 -24.45 -5.48
C SER A 154 -25.74 -25.06 -4.08
N GLN A 155 -24.57 -25.57 -3.69
CA GLN A 155 -24.31 -26.09 -2.35
C GLN A 155 -24.30 -24.92 -1.34
N TRP A 156 -23.54 -23.86 -1.59
CA TRP A 156 -23.43 -22.70 -0.69
C TRP A 156 -24.77 -22.00 -0.48
N LEU A 157 -25.56 -21.86 -1.55
CA LEU A 157 -26.92 -21.30 -1.44
C LEU A 157 -27.85 -22.24 -0.62
N GLY A 158 -27.70 -23.58 -0.79
CA GLY A 158 -28.42 -24.58 0.00
C GLY A 158 -28.03 -24.52 1.48
N ASP A 159 -26.74 -24.25 1.77
CA ASP A 159 -26.24 -24.07 3.15
C ASP A 159 -26.81 -22.80 3.80
N LEU A 160 -26.89 -21.69 3.05
CA LEU A 160 -27.60 -20.47 3.51
C LEU A 160 -29.07 -20.74 3.78
N ASP A 161 -29.74 -21.66 3.03
CA ASP A 161 -31.12 -22.02 3.24
C ASP A 161 -31.37 -22.83 4.53
N ARG A 162 -30.39 -23.61 4.96
CA ARG A 162 -30.47 -24.35 6.23
C ARG A 162 -30.45 -23.46 7.46
N ILE A 163 -29.99 -22.22 7.32
CA ILE A 163 -29.98 -21.26 8.40
C ILE A 163 -31.41 -20.75 8.61
N SER A 164 -31.85 -20.80 9.87
CA SER A 164 -33.18 -20.30 10.24
C SER A 164 -33.39 -18.85 9.78
N PRO A 165 -34.56 -18.50 9.20
CA PRO A 165 -34.78 -17.15 8.64
C PRO A 165 -34.49 -15.99 9.60
N GLY A 166 -34.79 -16.16 10.90
CA GLY A 166 -34.50 -15.14 11.93
C GLY A 166 -33.02 -14.96 12.29
N LEU A 167 -32.15 -15.87 11.84
CA LEU A 167 -30.70 -15.82 12.05
C LEU A 167 -29.92 -15.46 10.78
N ARG A 168 -30.62 -15.33 9.64
CA ARG A 168 -29.99 -14.92 8.39
C ARG A 168 -29.58 -13.45 8.43
N ARG A 169 -28.39 -13.18 7.92
CA ARG A 169 -27.91 -11.81 7.80
C ARG A 169 -28.71 -11.04 6.74
N PRO A 170 -28.83 -9.71 6.88
CA PRO A 170 -29.43 -8.84 5.87
C PRO A 170 -28.79 -8.91 4.48
N SER A 171 -27.53 -9.32 4.39
CA SER A 171 -26.74 -9.50 3.16
C SER A 171 -27.19 -10.71 2.33
N VAL A 172 -27.77 -11.75 2.94
CA VAL A 172 -28.14 -13.01 2.25
C VAL A 172 -29.09 -12.77 1.06
N PRO A 173 -30.23 -12.05 1.19
CA PRO A 173 -31.08 -11.77 0.04
C PRO A 173 -30.36 -10.93 -1.03
N TYR A 174 -29.49 -10.01 -0.62
CA TYR A 174 -28.70 -9.22 -1.57
C TYR A 174 -27.76 -10.09 -2.42
N VAL A 175 -26.98 -10.97 -1.79
CA VAL A 175 -26.06 -11.88 -2.49
C VAL A 175 -26.81 -12.83 -3.43
N ARG A 176 -27.98 -13.36 -2.99
CA ARG A 176 -28.86 -14.17 -3.82
C ARG A 176 -29.39 -13.41 -5.03
N GLY A 177 -29.81 -12.17 -4.81
CA GLY A 177 -30.25 -11.29 -5.88
C GLY A 177 -29.16 -11.05 -6.93
N LYS A 178 -27.91 -10.78 -6.49
CA LYS A 178 -26.75 -10.65 -7.38
C LYS A 178 -26.50 -11.93 -8.18
N TYR A 179 -26.57 -13.08 -7.53
CA TYR A 179 -26.40 -14.36 -8.23
C TYR A 179 -27.51 -14.58 -9.27
N SER A 180 -28.80 -14.41 -8.90
CA SER A 180 -29.91 -14.56 -9.85
C SER A 180 -29.80 -13.56 -11.02
N TYR A 181 -29.34 -12.33 -10.75
CA TYR A 181 -29.05 -11.33 -11.78
C TYR A 181 -27.94 -11.81 -12.75
N SER A 182 -26.83 -12.34 -12.24
CA SER A 182 -25.74 -12.87 -13.07
C SER A 182 -26.17 -14.05 -13.95
N GLN A 183 -27.19 -14.81 -13.50
CA GLN A 183 -27.78 -15.90 -14.25
C GLN A 183 -28.89 -15.46 -15.25
N GLY A 184 -29.16 -14.15 -15.35
CA GLY A 184 -30.24 -13.63 -16.18
C GLY A 184 -31.65 -13.91 -15.65
N LYS A 185 -31.79 -14.42 -14.42
CA LYS A 185 -33.07 -14.69 -13.75
C LYS A 185 -33.59 -13.43 -13.07
N PHE A 186 -33.97 -12.45 -13.90
CA PHE A 186 -34.28 -11.10 -13.45
C PHE A 186 -35.46 -11.01 -12.48
N ASP A 187 -36.50 -11.85 -12.65
CA ASP A 187 -37.67 -11.80 -11.77
C ASP A 187 -37.34 -12.36 -10.37
N GLU A 188 -36.53 -13.40 -10.29
CA GLU A 188 -36.00 -13.91 -9.01
C GLU A 188 -35.08 -12.87 -8.35
N ALA A 189 -34.21 -12.24 -9.13
CA ALA A 189 -33.32 -11.19 -8.63
C ALA A 189 -34.09 -10.05 -7.98
N LEU A 190 -35.17 -9.54 -8.65
CA LEU A 190 -36.02 -8.49 -8.12
C LEU A 190 -36.73 -8.90 -6.82
N ALA A 191 -37.21 -10.16 -6.73
CA ALA A 191 -37.83 -10.68 -5.51
C ALA A 191 -36.80 -10.69 -4.35
N TYR A 192 -35.59 -11.17 -4.56
CA TYR A 192 -34.55 -11.18 -3.54
C TYR A 192 -34.11 -9.78 -3.12
N PHE A 193 -33.95 -8.83 -4.06
CA PHE A 193 -33.61 -7.45 -3.72
C PHE A 193 -34.71 -6.75 -2.91
N GLN A 194 -35.98 -7.10 -3.16
CA GLN A 194 -37.12 -6.59 -2.39
C GLN A 194 -37.11 -7.10 -0.95
N ASP A 195 -36.58 -8.30 -0.71
CA ASP A 195 -36.44 -8.90 0.61
C ASP A 195 -35.29 -8.31 1.43
N VAL A 196 -34.42 -7.46 0.85
CA VAL A 196 -33.36 -6.80 1.59
C VAL A 196 -33.94 -5.82 2.60
N PRO A 197 -33.62 -5.94 3.91
CA PRO A 197 -34.23 -5.10 4.94
C PRO A 197 -33.88 -3.63 4.74
N LYS A 198 -34.90 -2.78 4.84
CA LYS A 198 -34.72 -1.33 4.84
C LYS A 198 -33.88 -0.89 6.04
N GLY A 199 -32.98 0.03 5.84
CA GLY A 199 -32.04 0.48 6.86
C GLY A 199 -30.81 -0.43 7.04
N SER A 200 -30.71 -1.55 6.30
CA SER A 200 -29.48 -2.36 6.27
C SER A 200 -28.37 -1.70 5.45
N ASP A 201 -27.15 -2.16 5.63
CA ASP A 201 -25.99 -1.67 4.88
C ASP A 201 -26.04 -2.06 3.38
N PHE A 202 -26.96 -2.93 3.00
CA PHE A 202 -27.15 -3.42 1.64
C PHE A 202 -28.37 -2.80 0.93
N GLU A 203 -29.11 -1.91 1.60
CA GLU A 203 -30.32 -1.30 1.03
C GLU A 203 -30.03 -0.55 -0.27
N LEU A 204 -29.01 0.32 -0.29
CA LEU A 204 -28.69 1.14 -1.46
C LEU A 204 -28.14 0.30 -2.60
N GLN A 205 -27.31 -0.70 -2.29
CA GLN A 205 -26.80 -1.65 -3.27
C GLN A 205 -27.94 -2.47 -3.90
N ALA A 206 -28.90 -2.91 -3.09
CA ALA A 206 -30.08 -3.64 -3.57
C ALA A 206 -30.97 -2.76 -4.47
N LEU A 207 -31.16 -1.49 -4.13
CA LEU A 207 -31.86 -0.53 -4.97
C LEU A 207 -31.15 -0.30 -6.30
N TYR A 208 -29.81 -0.18 -6.28
CA TYR A 208 -29.01 -0.06 -7.50
C TYR A 208 -29.19 -1.29 -8.41
N TYR A 209 -29.07 -2.51 -7.85
CA TYR A 209 -29.29 -3.73 -8.62
C TYR A 209 -30.74 -3.93 -9.06
N THR A 210 -31.71 -3.46 -8.30
CA THR A 210 -33.12 -3.42 -8.71
C THR A 210 -33.27 -2.57 -9.97
N ALA A 211 -32.71 -1.37 -9.96
CA ALA A 211 -32.74 -0.46 -11.08
C ALA A 211 -32.03 -1.04 -12.32
N THR A 212 -30.81 -1.58 -12.14
CA THR A 212 -30.04 -2.26 -13.21
C THR A 212 -30.78 -3.48 -13.75
N THR A 213 -31.48 -4.23 -12.91
CA THR A 213 -32.31 -5.36 -13.34
C THR A 213 -33.46 -4.90 -14.23
N HIS A 214 -34.11 -3.77 -13.93
CA HIS A 214 -35.13 -3.17 -14.81
C HIS A 214 -34.51 -2.70 -16.14
N VAL A 215 -33.28 -2.17 -16.14
CA VAL A 215 -32.56 -1.85 -17.38
C VAL A 215 -32.34 -3.11 -18.23
N ALA A 216 -31.84 -4.18 -17.61
CA ALA A 216 -31.61 -5.46 -18.29
C ALA A 216 -32.91 -6.06 -18.87
N LYS A 217 -34.03 -5.86 -18.22
CA LYS A 217 -35.41 -6.19 -18.72
C LYS A 217 -35.92 -5.21 -19.76
N LYS A 218 -35.20 -4.14 -20.10
CA LYS A 218 -35.61 -3.04 -20.97
C LYS A 218 -36.87 -2.26 -20.47
N ASP A 219 -37.15 -2.34 -19.17
CA ASP A 219 -38.20 -1.57 -18.52
C ASP A 219 -37.62 -0.22 -18.02
N LEU A 220 -37.37 0.68 -18.97
CA LEU A 220 -36.75 1.97 -18.69
C LEU A 220 -37.59 2.87 -17.74
N PRO A 221 -38.93 2.86 -17.76
CA PRO A 221 -39.70 3.62 -16.80
C PRO A 221 -39.46 3.19 -15.35
N ARG A 222 -39.54 1.89 -15.05
CA ARG A 222 -39.26 1.37 -13.71
C ARG A 222 -37.80 1.51 -13.30
N ALA A 223 -36.87 1.36 -14.25
CA ALA A 223 -35.45 1.63 -14.00
C ALA A 223 -35.24 3.07 -13.57
N THR A 224 -35.85 4.04 -14.27
CA THR A 224 -35.78 5.47 -13.93
C THR A 224 -36.35 5.76 -12.54
N GLU A 225 -37.48 5.16 -12.20
CA GLU A 225 -38.11 5.30 -10.89
C GLU A 225 -37.20 4.77 -9.78
N ALA A 226 -36.66 3.57 -9.97
CA ALA A 226 -35.75 2.93 -8.98
C ALA A 226 -34.43 3.69 -8.79
N PHE A 227 -33.80 4.19 -9.86
CA PHE A 227 -32.61 5.05 -9.71
C PHE A 227 -32.95 6.40 -9.08
N THR A 228 -34.12 6.96 -9.36
CA THR A 228 -34.57 8.22 -8.73
C THR A 228 -34.78 8.01 -7.22
N ASP A 229 -35.37 6.88 -6.81
CA ASP A 229 -35.47 6.54 -5.38
C ASP A 229 -34.10 6.38 -4.75
N LEU A 230 -33.15 5.68 -5.41
CA LEU A 230 -31.78 5.48 -4.94
C LEU A 230 -31.08 6.82 -4.68
N ILE A 231 -31.05 7.73 -5.66
CA ILE A 231 -30.33 9.01 -5.52
C ILE A 231 -31.00 9.96 -4.51
N GLY A 232 -32.26 9.74 -4.20
CA GLY A 232 -33.00 10.46 -3.16
C GLY A 232 -32.67 9.98 -1.74
N ARG A 233 -31.96 8.86 -1.59
CA ARG A 233 -31.56 8.32 -0.28
C ARG A 233 -30.29 9.00 0.25
N LYS A 234 -30.23 9.17 1.58
CA LYS A 234 -29.05 9.74 2.22
C LYS A 234 -27.99 8.64 2.44
N PRO A 235 -26.77 8.77 1.87
CA PRO A 235 -25.71 7.80 2.09
C PRO A 235 -25.20 7.86 3.53
N ARG A 236 -24.89 6.71 4.13
CA ARG A 236 -24.41 6.55 5.50
C ARG A 236 -22.92 6.19 5.56
N SER A 237 -22.39 5.62 4.49
CA SER A 237 -21.01 5.17 4.36
C SER A 237 -20.36 5.71 3.07
N ALA A 238 -19.05 5.54 2.94
CA ALA A 238 -18.33 5.83 1.68
C ALA A 238 -18.85 4.94 0.54
N ASN A 239 -19.10 3.67 0.82
CA ASN A 239 -19.65 2.73 -0.14
C ASN A 239 -21.05 3.14 -0.60
N ASP A 240 -21.91 3.60 0.32
CA ASP A 240 -23.22 4.14 -0.02
C ASP A 240 -23.12 5.36 -0.96
N ARG A 241 -22.18 6.28 -0.70
CA ARG A 241 -21.92 7.43 -1.58
C ARG A 241 -21.55 6.97 -2.99
N ARG A 242 -20.64 6.01 -3.07
CA ARG A 242 -20.22 5.44 -4.37
C ARG A 242 -21.41 4.83 -5.13
N VAL A 243 -22.27 4.09 -4.46
CA VAL A 243 -23.47 3.49 -5.06
C VAL A 243 -24.47 4.56 -5.55
N VAL A 244 -24.65 5.64 -4.79
CA VAL A 244 -25.51 6.78 -5.20
C VAL A 244 -24.92 7.46 -6.43
N GLU A 245 -23.61 7.72 -6.48
CA GLU A 245 -22.94 8.32 -7.64
C GLU A 245 -23.05 7.45 -8.90
N LEU A 246 -22.88 6.13 -8.77
CA LEU A 246 -23.13 5.19 -9.85
C LEU A 246 -24.61 5.24 -10.31
N GLY A 247 -25.54 5.42 -9.38
CA GLY A 247 -26.96 5.63 -9.69
C GLY A 247 -27.21 6.93 -10.45
N GLN A 248 -26.52 8.02 -10.11
CA GLN A 248 -26.59 9.31 -10.82
C GLN A 248 -26.09 9.18 -12.26
N LEU A 249 -24.96 8.50 -12.48
CA LEU A 249 -24.46 8.21 -13.83
C LEU A 249 -25.45 7.35 -14.63
N ALA A 250 -25.97 6.28 -14.03
CA ALA A 250 -26.92 5.39 -14.68
C ALA A 250 -28.23 6.14 -15.05
N LEU A 251 -28.70 7.01 -14.18
CA LEU A 251 -29.87 7.83 -14.43
C LEU A 251 -29.63 8.84 -15.58
N GLY A 252 -28.44 9.44 -15.62
CA GLY A 252 -28.01 10.29 -16.72
C GLY A 252 -28.06 9.57 -18.07
N ARG A 253 -27.55 8.33 -18.12
CA ARG A 253 -27.60 7.46 -19.31
C ARG A 253 -29.05 7.13 -19.69
N LEU A 254 -29.89 6.80 -18.75
CA LEU A 254 -31.30 6.53 -19.02
C LEU A 254 -32.04 7.73 -19.62
N TYR A 255 -31.82 8.94 -19.10
CA TYR A 255 -32.38 10.15 -19.67
C TYR A 255 -31.83 10.46 -21.07
N TYR A 256 -30.53 10.16 -21.31
CA TYR A 256 -29.93 10.26 -22.63
C TYR A 256 -30.60 9.34 -23.66
N GLU A 257 -30.84 8.08 -23.28
CA GLU A 257 -31.56 7.11 -24.13
C GLU A 257 -33.02 7.50 -24.40
N ARG A 258 -33.66 8.16 -23.43
CA ARG A 258 -35.03 8.64 -23.54
C ARG A 258 -35.18 9.97 -24.28
N ASP A 259 -34.08 10.53 -24.75
CA ASP A 259 -34.01 11.83 -25.43
C ASP A 259 -34.49 13.00 -24.54
N GLU A 260 -34.13 12.92 -23.22
CA GLU A 260 -34.44 13.96 -22.22
C GLU A 260 -33.14 14.69 -21.81
N PRO A 261 -32.51 15.52 -22.68
CA PRO A 261 -31.15 16.01 -22.48
C PRO A 261 -30.98 16.88 -21.24
N SER A 262 -31.95 17.69 -20.85
CA SER A 262 -31.86 18.54 -19.66
C SER A 262 -31.74 17.69 -18.38
N LYS A 263 -32.58 16.67 -18.26
CA LYS A 263 -32.56 15.77 -17.11
C LYS A 263 -31.31 14.91 -17.09
N SER A 264 -30.84 14.50 -18.27
CA SER A 264 -29.59 13.75 -18.40
C SER A 264 -28.40 14.55 -17.84
N ILE A 265 -28.25 15.80 -18.25
CA ILE A 265 -27.21 16.70 -17.77
C ILE A 265 -27.34 16.94 -16.25
N GLU A 266 -28.58 17.22 -15.79
CA GLU A 266 -28.83 17.41 -14.36
C GLU A 266 -28.38 16.18 -13.53
N ALA A 267 -28.72 14.97 -13.99
CA ALA A 267 -28.33 13.74 -13.30
C ALA A 267 -26.81 13.54 -13.25
N TYR A 268 -26.09 13.76 -14.35
CA TYR A 268 -24.61 13.68 -14.38
C TYR A 268 -23.94 14.72 -13.48
N LEU A 269 -24.48 15.94 -13.42
CA LEU A 269 -23.91 17.02 -12.60
C LEU A 269 -24.20 16.86 -11.10
N LEU A 270 -25.00 15.87 -10.67
CA LEU A 270 -25.13 15.48 -9.27
C LEU A 270 -23.90 14.72 -8.74
N VAL A 271 -23.09 14.12 -9.63
CA VAL A 271 -21.85 13.44 -9.24
C VAL A 271 -20.88 14.45 -8.61
N ASP A 272 -20.33 14.12 -7.44
CA ASP A 272 -19.41 15.02 -6.74
C ASP A 272 -18.16 15.29 -7.59
N ARG A 273 -17.76 16.57 -7.66
CA ARG A 273 -16.59 17.00 -8.44
C ARG A 273 -15.26 16.40 -7.94
N HIS A 274 -15.22 15.91 -6.71
CA HIS A 274 -14.06 15.23 -6.12
C HIS A 274 -14.15 13.71 -6.26
N SER A 275 -15.22 13.19 -6.84
CA SER A 275 -15.38 11.78 -7.15
C SER A 275 -14.52 11.39 -8.36
N ASP A 276 -13.93 10.22 -8.31
CA ASP A 276 -13.24 9.59 -9.46
C ASP A 276 -14.18 9.27 -10.64
N LEU A 277 -15.52 9.34 -10.42
CA LEU A 277 -16.53 9.23 -11.48
C LEU A 277 -16.84 10.56 -12.18
N PHE A 278 -16.38 11.69 -11.65
CA PHE A 278 -16.69 13.00 -12.21
C PHE A 278 -16.15 13.20 -13.63
N PRO A 279 -14.94 12.75 -13.98
CA PRO A 279 -14.48 12.80 -15.37
C PRO A 279 -15.35 12.03 -16.34
N ASP A 280 -15.85 10.85 -15.93
CA ASP A 280 -16.80 10.08 -16.74
C ASP A 280 -18.12 10.82 -16.92
N ALA A 281 -18.64 11.43 -15.86
CA ALA A 281 -19.85 12.26 -15.94
C ALA A 281 -19.67 13.44 -16.93
N LEU A 282 -18.54 14.14 -16.85
CA LEU A 282 -18.22 15.24 -17.79
C LEU A 282 -18.13 14.76 -19.24
N TYR A 283 -17.46 13.63 -19.47
CA TYR A 283 -17.37 13.04 -20.79
C TYR A 283 -18.76 12.74 -21.37
N GLU A 284 -19.62 12.14 -20.58
CA GLU A 284 -21.00 11.82 -21.00
C GLU A 284 -21.87 13.07 -21.20
N VAL A 285 -21.70 14.12 -20.37
CA VAL A 285 -22.33 15.44 -20.58
C VAL A 285 -21.90 16.03 -21.92
N GLY A 286 -20.64 15.91 -22.28
CA GLY A 286 -20.12 16.31 -23.60
C GLY A 286 -20.92 15.66 -24.72
N TRP A 287 -21.16 14.35 -24.67
CA TRP A 287 -21.97 13.61 -25.64
C TRP A 287 -23.43 14.03 -25.67
N VAL A 288 -24.04 14.34 -24.52
CA VAL A 288 -25.42 14.89 -24.48
C VAL A 288 -25.50 16.20 -25.24
N TYR A 289 -24.51 17.10 -25.05
CA TYR A 289 -24.43 18.35 -25.81
C TYR A 289 -24.22 18.13 -27.30
N VAL A 290 -23.38 17.16 -27.69
CA VAL A 290 -23.15 16.77 -29.10
C VAL A 290 -24.46 16.29 -29.73
N LYS A 291 -25.15 15.34 -29.08
CA LYS A 291 -26.44 14.82 -29.56
C LYS A 291 -27.48 15.95 -29.74
N ASN A 292 -27.45 16.92 -28.84
CA ASN A 292 -28.37 18.06 -28.85
C ASN A 292 -27.89 19.24 -29.72
N LYS A 293 -26.84 19.04 -30.51
CA LYS A 293 -26.23 20.02 -31.41
C LYS A 293 -25.77 21.32 -30.72
N GLN A 294 -25.50 21.27 -29.41
CA GLN A 294 -24.99 22.38 -28.62
C GLN A 294 -23.44 22.34 -28.60
N TYR A 295 -22.83 22.48 -29.77
CA TYR A 295 -21.40 22.23 -29.96
C TYR A 295 -20.49 23.10 -29.09
N ASP A 296 -20.84 24.36 -28.84
CA ASP A 296 -20.07 25.26 -27.96
C ASP A 296 -20.01 24.77 -26.53
N LYS A 297 -21.12 24.19 -26.03
CA LYS A 297 -21.12 23.61 -24.68
C LYS A 297 -20.37 22.29 -24.65
N ALA A 298 -20.51 21.47 -25.69
CA ALA A 298 -19.74 20.25 -25.84
C ALA A 298 -18.23 20.52 -25.80
N LEU A 299 -17.77 21.47 -26.62
CA LEU A 299 -16.37 21.89 -26.69
C LEU A 299 -15.85 22.35 -25.33
N ARG A 300 -16.57 23.24 -24.62
CA ARG A 300 -16.16 23.71 -23.29
C ARG A 300 -16.07 22.58 -22.29
N THR A 301 -16.98 21.60 -22.36
CA THR A 301 -16.97 20.44 -21.46
C THR A 301 -15.78 19.55 -21.72
N LEU A 302 -15.46 19.28 -22.99
CA LEU A 302 -14.30 18.48 -23.39
C LEU A 302 -12.98 19.18 -23.07
N GLU A 303 -12.87 20.49 -23.30
CA GLU A 303 -11.71 21.30 -22.90
C GLU A 303 -11.48 21.27 -21.39
N LEU A 304 -12.57 21.36 -20.60
CA LEU A 304 -12.48 21.26 -19.14
C LEU A 304 -11.97 19.88 -18.73
N LEU A 305 -12.50 18.83 -19.32
CA LEU A 305 -12.09 17.45 -19.04
C LEU A 305 -10.60 17.23 -19.37
N ALA A 306 -10.16 17.64 -20.56
CA ALA A 306 -8.76 17.51 -20.96
C ALA A 306 -7.79 18.30 -20.07
N LYS A 307 -8.23 19.41 -19.47
CA LYS A 307 -7.43 20.22 -18.54
C LYS A 307 -7.45 19.67 -17.11
N SER A 308 -8.55 19.05 -16.68
CA SER A 308 -8.64 18.47 -15.34
C SER A 308 -7.80 17.21 -15.22
N GLU A 309 -7.71 16.42 -16.30
CA GLU A 309 -6.99 15.15 -16.31
C GLU A 309 -6.05 15.02 -17.53
N PRO A 310 -4.98 15.83 -17.59
CA PRO A 310 -4.11 15.85 -18.75
C PRO A 310 -3.36 14.53 -18.99
N GLN A 311 -3.17 13.74 -17.95
CA GLN A 311 -2.46 12.45 -17.99
C GLN A 311 -3.40 11.24 -18.20
N SER A 312 -4.71 11.44 -18.27
CA SER A 312 -5.65 10.33 -18.45
C SER A 312 -5.48 9.66 -19.81
N SER A 313 -5.56 8.35 -19.86
CA SER A 313 -5.58 7.55 -21.09
C SER A 313 -6.74 7.92 -22.04
N LYS A 314 -7.79 8.59 -21.53
CA LYS A 314 -8.93 9.10 -22.28
C LYS A 314 -8.65 10.44 -22.98
N THR A 315 -7.67 11.21 -22.51
CA THR A 315 -7.39 12.57 -22.97
C THR A 315 -7.13 12.67 -24.49
N PRO A 316 -6.37 11.78 -25.14
CA PRO A 316 -6.20 11.84 -26.59
C PRO A 316 -7.52 11.66 -27.35
N THR A 317 -8.38 10.76 -26.92
CA THR A 317 -9.70 10.55 -27.53
C THR A 317 -10.60 11.79 -27.37
N VAL A 318 -10.56 12.45 -26.22
CA VAL A 318 -11.28 13.69 -25.94
C VAL A 318 -10.79 14.81 -26.84
N LYS A 319 -9.47 14.97 -27.03
CA LYS A 319 -8.88 15.97 -27.93
C LYS A 319 -9.22 15.69 -29.40
N ILE A 320 -9.17 14.43 -29.84
CA ILE A 320 -9.58 14.07 -31.22
C ILE A 320 -11.07 14.40 -31.43
N LEU A 321 -11.93 14.10 -30.46
CA LEU A 321 -13.33 14.47 -30.52
C LEU A 321 -13.52 16.00 -30.55
N GLU A 322 -12.76 16.76 -29.79
CA GLU A 322 -12.75 18.22 -29.81
C GLU A 322 -12.41 18.74 -31.22
N GLY A 323 -11.33 18.24 -31.84
CA GLY A 323 -10.95 18.61 -33.20
C GLY A 323 -12.06 18.35 -34.21
N ASN A 324 -12.68 17.17 -34.18
CA ASN A 324 -13.79 16.81 -35.05
C ASN A 324 -15.03 17.69 -34.85
N LEU A 325 -15.34 18.05 -33.60
CA LEU A 325 -16.45 18.97 -33.30
C LEU A 325 -16.17 20.38 -33.78
N ARG A 326 -14.92 20.85 -33.78
CA ARG A 326 -14.52 22.13 -34.33
C ARG A 326 -14.70 22.18 -35.85
N ILE A 327 -14.29 21.13 -36.58
CA ILE A 327 -14.58 20.95 -37.99
C ILE A 327 -16.09 21.04 -38.22
N ARG A 328 -16.87 20.28 -37.46
CA ARG A 328 -18.33 20.28 -37.59
C ARG A 328 -18.95 21.67 -37.35
N LYS A 329 -18.43 22.38 -36.35
CA LYS A 329 -18.84 23.73 -36.03
C LYS A 329 -18.52 24.70 -37.19
N ALA A 330 -17.30 24.63 -37.74
CA ALA A 330 -16.90 25.43 -38.89
C ALA A 330 -17.84 25.22 -40.12
N GLN A 331 -18.13 23.94 -40.43
CA GLN A 331 -19.08 23.59 -41.50
C GLN A 331 -20.47 24.18 -41.28
N LEU A 332 -20.96 24.20 -40.01
CA LEU A 332 -22.28 24.78 -39.69
C LEU A 332 -22.26 26.31 -39.78
N ILE A 333 -21.18 26.98 -39.33
CA ILE A 333 -21.01 28.42 -39.50
C ILE A 333 -21.04 28.74 -40.98
N ARG A 334 -20.32 27.95 -41.79
CA ARG A 334 -20.30 28.11 -43.25
C ARG A 334 -21.67 27.96 -43.89
N ALA A 335 -22.43 26.93 -43.49
CA ALA A 335 -23.78 26.73 -43.98
C ALA A 335 -24.68 27.93 -43.64
N ALA A 336 -24.62 28.44 -42.40
CA ALA A 336 -25.35 29.60 -41.94
C ALA A 336 -24.96 30.89 -42.68
N GLN A 337 -23.68 31.06 -43.05
CA GLN A 337 -23.25 32.17 -43.91
C GLN A 337 -23.86 32.11 -45.30
N VAL A 338 -23.96 30.91 -45.90
CA VAL A 338 -24.59 30.69 -47.18
C VAL A 338 -26.08 31.04 -47.15
N GLU A 339 -26.78 30.69 -46.05
CA GLU A 339 -28.16 30.99 -45.84
C GLU A 339 -28.45 32.45 -45.44
N GLY A 340 -27.38 33.23 -45.15
CA GLY A 340 -27.48 34.60 -44.67
C GLY A 340 -27.97 34.74 -43.23
N SER A 341 -27.87 33.64 -42.44
CA SER A 341 -28.32 33.56 -41.05
C SER A 341 -27.16 33.60 -40.04
N ALA A 342 -25.91 33.63 -40.48
CA ALA A 342 -24.73 33.67 -39.64
C ALA A 342 -24.56 35.01 -38.94
N ASN A 343 -24.07 34.98 -37.68
CA ASN A 343 -23.59 36.19 -37.02
C ASN A 343 -22.27 36.66 -37.65
N ALA A 344 -22.12 37.98 -37.81
CA ALA A 344 -20.93 38.61 -38.43
C ALA A 344 -19.61 38.30 -37.67
N ALA A 345 -19.68 37.79 -36.47
CA ALA A 345 -18.53 37.42 -35.63
C ALA A 345 -18.12 35.95 -35.78
N ASP A 346 -18.90 35.12 -36.42
CA ASP A 346 -18.64 33.69 -36.58
C ASP A 346 -17.81 33.47 -37.86
N ASP A 347 -16.53 33.07 -37.68
CA ASP A 347 -15.60 32.77 -38.78
C ASP A 347 -15.27 31.27 -38.79
N PRO A 348 -15.59 30.54 -39.86
CA PRO A 348 -15.25 29.12 -39.99
C PRO A 348 -13.75 28.88 -40.00
N GLY A 349 -12.95 29.83 -40.56
CA GLY A 349 -11.48 29.75 -40.60
C GLY A 349 -10.87 29.62 -39.19
N THR A 350 -11.36 30.41 -38.24
CA THR A 350 -10.92 30.35 -36.84
C THR A 350 -11.18 28.98 -36.21
N GLU A 351 -12.29 28.32 -36.48
CA GLU A 351 -12.56 26.99 -35.94
C GLU A 351 -11.70 25.90 -36.61
N TYR A 352 -11.39 26.03 -37.92
CA TYR A 352 -10.46 25.16 -38.60
C TYR A 352 -9.03 25.29 -38.06
N GLU A 353 -8.57 26.52 -37.79
CA GLU A 353 -7.25 26.76 -37.17
C GLU A 353 -7.17 26.12 -35.81
N LYS A 354 -8.21 26.25 -34.95
CA LYS A 354 -8.28 25.59 -33.65
C LYS A 354 -8.28 24.07 -33.77
N ALA A 355 -9.00 23.53 -34.76
CA ALA A 355 -9.04 22.09 -35.00
C ALA A 355 -7.64 21.57 -35.37
N THR A 356 -6.94 22.25 -36.31
CA THR A 356 -5.57 21.93 -36.69
C THR A 356 -4.64 22.00 -35.49
N ALA A 357 -4.73 23.04 -34.64
CA ALA A 357 -3.91 23.19 -33.46
C ALA A 357 -4.10 22.00 -32.49
N VAL A 358 -5.36 21.59 -32.24
CA VAL A 358 -5.68 20.46 -31.33
C VAL A 358 -5.15 19.15 -31.91
N PHE A 359 -5.32 18.88 -33.20
CA PHE A 359 -4.79 17.66 -33.84
C PHE A 359 -3.26 17.63 -33.83
N THR A 360 -2.61 18.75 -34.20
CA THR A 360 -1.16 18.84 -34.21
C THR A 360 -0.56 18.70 -32.81
N GLU A 361 -1.13 19.39 -31.80
CA GLU A 361 -0.71 19.26 -30.39
C GLU A 361 -0.84 17.82 -29.91
N THR A 362 -1.94 17.15 -30.27
CA THR A 362 -2.17 15.76 -29.87
C THR A 362 -1.20 14.82 -30.62
N HIS A 363 -1.00 15.01 -31.91
CA HIS A 363 0.00 14.25 -32.67
C HIS A 363 1.39 14.37 -32.06
N ASP A 364 1.86 15.59 -31.80
CA ASP A 364 3.19 15.85 -31.27
C ASP A 364 3.40 15.32 -29.84
N ALA A 365 2.34 15.24 -29.07
CA ALA A 365 2.38 14.65 -27.73
C ALA A 365 2.52 13.12 -27.75
N TYR A 366 1.92 12.44 -28.73
CA TYR A 366 1.84 10.97 -28.72
C TYR A 366 2.69 10.27 -29.77
N ALA A 367 3.07 10.92 -30.87
CA ALA A 367 3.91 10.34 -31.93
C ALA A 367 5.31 9.91 -31.42
N PRO A 368 6.00 10.68 -30.54
CA PRO A 368 7.26 10.23 -29.98
C PRO A 368 7.13 8.94 -29.15
N SER A 369 6.05 8.81 -28.39
CA SER A 369 5.78 7.60 -27.61
C SER A 369 5.51 6.39 -28.49
N TYR A 370 4.79 6.56 -29.59
CA TYR A 370 4.63 5.53 -30.62
C TYR A 370 5.97 5.08 -31.21
N ALA A 371 6.81 6.05 -31.60
CA ALA A 371 8.11 5.77 -32.21
C ALA A 371 9.05 5.03 -31.22
N ALA A 372 9.07 5.44 -29.96
CA ALA A 372 9.84 4.80 -28.91
C ALA A 372 9.38 3.35 -28.68
N LEU A 373 8.06 3.10 -28.53
CA LEU A 373 7.52 1.75 -28.38
C LEU A 373 7.80 0.87 -29.59
N ALA A 374 7.74 1.43 -30.82
CA ALA A 374 8.08 0.71 -32.03
C ALA A 374 9.56 0.29 -32.02
N GLY A 375 10.46 1.19 -31.67
CA GLY A 375 11.90 0.91 -31.55
C GLY A 375 12.22 -0.15 -30.48
N MET A 376 11.56 -0.09 -29.33
CA MET A 376 11.71 -1.10 -28.25
C MET A 376 11.28 -2.49 -28.69
N LEU A 377 10.13 -2.60 -29.34
CA LEU A 377 9.61 -3.88 -29.85
C LEU A 377 10.48 -4.42 -30.98
N ASP A 378 10.98 -3.57 -31.89
CA ASP A 378 11.86 -3.98 -32.97
C ASP A 378 13.23 -4.42 -32.46
N ALA A 379 13.76 -3.78 -31.40
CA ALA A 379 15.00 -4.15 -30.74
C ALA A 379 14.85 -5.41 -29.87
N LYS A 380 13.64 -5.95 -29.69
CA LYS A 380 13.32 -7.13 -28.86
C LYS A 380 13.87 -7.00 -27.44
N VAL A 381 13.76 -5.83 -26.84
CA VAL A 381 14.11 -5.59 -25.44
C VAL A 381 13.23 -6.48 -24.57
N ASP A 382 13.82 -7.13 -23.54
CA ASP A 382 13.04 -7.89 -22.58
C ASP A 382 12.03 -6.98 -21.86
N PRO A 383 10.70 -7.22 -22.01
CA PRO A 383 9.71 -6.38 -21.37
C PRO A 383 9.81 -6.34 -19.85
N ALA A 384 10.33 -7.40 -19.22
CA ALA A 384 10.47 -7.48 -17.78
C ALA A 384 11.34 -6.37 -17.17
N VAL A 385 12.25 -5.78 -17.94
CA VAL A 385 13.09 -4.65 -17.46
C VAL A 385 12.28 -3.39 -17.10
N TYR A 386 11.05 -3.27 -17.58
CA TYR A 386 10.17 -2.13 -17.32
C TYR A 386 9.23 -2.33 -16.12
N LEU A 387 9.21 -3.54 -15.53
CA LEU A 387 8.33 -3.83 -14.39
C LEU A 387 8.63 -2.90 -13.20
N GLY A 388 9.89 -2.71 -12.88
CA GLY A 388 10.32 -1.78 -11.82
C GLY A 388 9.84 -0.34 -12.06
N GLN A 389 9.97 0.17 -13.29
CA GLN A 389 9.49 1.52 -13.65
C GLN A 389 7.96 1.63 -13.48
N LEU A 390 7.21 0.61 -13.86
CA LEU A 390 5.75 0.60 -13.74
C LEU A 390 5.32 0.48 -12.28
N ALA A 391 6.07 -0.25 -11.45
CA ALA A 391 5.87 -0.35 -10.01
C ALA A 391 6.28 0.92 -9.23
N GLY A 392 6.82 1.94 -9.90
CA GLY A 392 7.24 3.19 -9.27
C GLY A 392 8.58 3.13 -8.54
N ARG A 393 9.37 2.08 -8.79
CA ARG A 393 10.73 1.95 -8.22
C ARG A 393 11.64 2.97 -8.88
N SER A 394 12.11 3.94 -8.12
CA SER A 394 13.10 4.92 -8.58
C SER A 394 14.52 4.32 -8.73
N GLU A 395 14.78 3.23 -8.03
CA GLU A 395 16.12 2.64 -7.89
C GLU A 395 16.63 1.94 -9.15
N HIS A 396 15.75 1.50 -10.04
CA HIS A 396 16.11 0.73 -11.24
C HIS A 396 15.88 1.45 -12.56
N VAL A 397 15.39 2.68 -12.54
CA VAL A 397 15.11 3.49 -13.74
C VAL A 397 16.38 3.77 -14.57
N PHE A 398 17.55 3.53 -13.99
CA PHE A 398 18.85 3.86 -14.60
C PHE A 398 19.58 2.66 -15.20
N GLN A 399 19.02 1.45 -15.14
CA GLN A 399 19.70 0.28 -15.72
C GLN A 399 19.37 0.07 -17.19
N SER A 400 20.34 0.32 -18.03
CA SER A 400 20.59 -0.21 -19.39
C SER A 400 19.52 -0.14 -20.48
N ALA A 401 18.27 0.18 -20.23
CA ALA A 401 17.22 0.39 -21.23
C ALA A 401 16.73 1.84 -21.19
N ALA A 402 16.46 2.44 -22.35
CA ALA A 402 15.80 3.73 -22.39
C ALA A 402 14.47 3.65 -21.65
N PRO A 403 14.15 4.60 -20.74
CA PRO A 403 12.92 4.53 -19.96
C PRO A 403 11.69 4.59 -20.87
N LEU A 404 10.60 3.92 -20.46
CA LEU A 404 9.31 4.07 -21.14
C LEU A 404 8.88 5.53 -21.13
N PRO A 405 8.40 6.06 -22.27
CA PRO A 405 7.75 7.39 -22.29
C PRO A 405 6.62 7.44 -21.27
N GLU A 406 6.50 8.54 -20.52
CA GLU A 406 5.51 8.64 -19.43
C GLU A 406 4.07 8.37 -19.89
N ALA A 407 3.69 8.87 -21.09
CA ALA A 407 2.38 8.58 -21.65
C ALA A 407 2.17 7.07 -21.91
N ALA A 408 3.23 6.35 -22.30
CA ALA A 408 3.17 4.90 -22.50
C ALA A 408 3.11 4.16 -21.16
N ALA A 409 3.92 4.57 -20.17
CA ALA A 409 3.88 4.02 -18.82
C ALA A 409 2.50 4.20 -18.19
N GLN A 410 1.87 5.36 -18.34
CA GLN A 410 0.53 5.62 -17.83
C GLN A 410 -0.52 4.71 -18.49
N MET A 411 -0.51 4.60 -19.83
CA MET A 411 -1.44 3.71 -20.52
C MET A 411 -1.25 2.24 -20.15
N LEU A 412 0.00 1.82 -19.87
CA LEU A 412 0.28 0.47 -19.39
C LEU A 412 -0.24 0.26 -17.96
N ARG A 413 -0.04 1.23 -17.07
CA ARG A 413 -0.60 1.17 -15.70
C ARG A 413 -2.13 1.11 -15.68
N ASP A 414 -2.81 1.66 -16.68
CA ASP A 414 -4.26 1.61 -16.81
C ASP A 414 -4.77 0.23 -17.31
N GLU A 415 -3.89 -0.65 -17.83
CA GLU A 415 -4.26 -2.00 -18.26
C GLU A 415 -4.46 -2.92 -17.04
N PRO A 416 -5.63 -3.57 -16.88
CA PRO A 416 -5.90 -4.38 -15.68
C PRO A 416 -4.94 -5.56 -15.49
N GLU A 417 -4.36 -6.07 -16.59
CA GLU A 417 -3.40 -7.18 -16.54
C GLU A 417 -2.04 -6.70 -16.05
N VAL A 418 -1.63 -5.51 -16.46
CA VAL A 418 -0.39 -4.87 -15.99
C VAL A 418 -0.53 -4.47 -14.52
N GLN A 419 -1.68 -3.93 -14.10
CA GLN A 419 -1.93 -3.61 -12.69
C GLN A 419 -1.78 -4.82 -11.78
N ARG A 420 -2.24 -6.00 -12.24
CA ARG A 420 -2.07 -7.25 -11.47
C ARG A 420 -0.60 -7.65 -11.35
N VAL A 421 0.17 -7.54 -12.43
CA VAL A 421 1.61 -7.84 -12.41
C VAL A 421 2.37 -6.87 -11.51
N VAL A 422 2.08 -5.58 -11.62
CA VAL A 422 2.67 -4.54 -10.76
C VAL A 422 2.31 -4.79 -9.28
N GLY A 423 1.08 -5.26 -9.00
CA GLY A 423 0.68 -5.66 -7.66
C GLY A 423 1.50 -6.82 -7.11
N VAL A 424 1.71 -7.87 -7.92
CA VAL A 424 2.56 -9.02 -7.53
C VAL A 424 4.01 -8.58 -7.26
N GLU A 425 4.56 -7.74 -8.11
CA GLU A 425 5.91 -7.18 -7.91
C GLU A 425 6.01 -6.38 -6.61
N ALA A 426 5.00 -5.57 -6.29
CA ALA A 426 4.96 -4.81 -5.04
C ALA A 426 4.83 -5.73 -3.81
N ASP A 427 4.06 -6.81 -3.92
CA ASP A 427 3.93 -7.81 -2.86
C ASP A 427 5.26 -8.55 -2.61
N LEU A 428 5.98 -8.94 -3.67
CA LEU A 428 7.30 -9.59 -3.57
C LEU A 428 8.33 -8.65 -2.94
N ASP A 429 8.32 -7.35 -3.29
CA ASP A 429 9.17 -6.35 -2.65
C ASP A 429 8.86 -6.19 -1.16
N GLY A 430 7.57 -6.20 -0.80
CA GLY A 430 7.14 -6.21 0.58
C GLY A 430 7.74 -7.39 1.35
N VAL A 431 7.65 -8.60 0.79
CA VAL A 431 8.22 -9.80 1.39
C VAL A 431 9.75 -9.70 1.49
N ALA A 432 10.43 -9.20 0.46
CA ALA A 432 11.89 -8.99 0.48
C ALA A 432 12.31 -8.02 1.60
N SER A 433 11.57 -6.94 1.77
CA SER A 433 11.78 -5.96 2.85
C SER A 433 11.57 -6.59 4.23
N ASP A 434 10.51 -7.38 4.41
CA ASP A 434 10.21 -8.08 5.65
C ASP A 434 11.30 -9.11 5.98
N VAL A 435 11.79 -9.85 4.99
CA VAL A 435 12.91 -10.79 5.13
C VAL A 435 14.16 -10.06 5.62
N ALA A 436 14.49 -8.92 5.03
CA ALA A 436 15.65 -8.11 5.47
C ALA A 436 15.48 -7.61 6.91
N GLN A 437 14.28 -7.19 7.30
CA GLN A 437 13.98 -6.75 8.66
C GLN A 437 14.07 -7.90 9.67
N ILE A 438 13.61 -9.09 9.32
CA ILE A 438 13.71 -10.29 10.14
C ILE A 438 15.20 -10.67 10.31
N GLU A 439 16.00 -10.62 9.24
CA GLU A 439 17.46 -10.87 9.34
C GLU A 439 18.15 -9.90 10.30
N ALA A 440 17.86 -8.61 10.20
CA ALA A 440 18.37 -7.61 11.12
C ALA A 440 17.94 -7.89 12.57
N THR A 441 16.70 -8.34 12.77
CA THR A 441 16.18 -8.71 14.08
C THR A 441 16.89 -9.95 14.65
N ILE A 442 17.12 -10.98 13.82
CA ILE A 442 17.88 -12.18 14.21
C ILE A 442 19.30 -11.79 14.58
N ALA A 443 20.00 -10.99 13.77
CA ALA A 443 21.34 -10.53 14.05
C ALA A 443 21.43 -9.75 15.39
N ARG A 444 20.44 -8.91 15.67
CA ARG A 444 20.32 -8.19 16.96
C ARG A 444 20.15 -9.14 18.12
N LEU A 445 19.27 -10.13 18.02
CA LEU A 445 19.06 -11.14 19.05
C LEU A 445 20.34 -11.97 19.30
N GLU A 446 21.05 -12.36 18.25
CA GLU A 446 22.33 -13.06 18.37
C GLU A 446 23.39 -12.22 19.07
N GLY A 447 23.46 -10.92 18.76
CA GLY A 447 24.33 -9.97 19.46
C GLY A 447 24.03 -9.91 20.96
N VAL A 448 22.76 -9.84 21.34
CA VAL A 448 22.31 -9.89 22.74
C VAL A 448 22.72 -11.22 23.40
N LEU A 449 22.55 -12.34 22.70
CA LEU A 449 22.93 -13.66 23.19
C LEU A 449 24.47 -13.85 23.31
N ALA A 450 25.27 -13.09 22.55
CA ALA A 450 26.71 -13.08 22.63
C ALA A 450 27.25 -12.22 23.78
N ALA A 451 26.45 -11.34 24.37
CA ALA A 451 26.88 -10.43 25.43
C ALA A 451 27.42 -11.12 26.66
N ASN A 452 28.36 -10.46 27.36
CA ASN A 452 29.04 -11.05 28.51
C ASN A 452 28.17 -11.20 29.75
N ASP A 453 27.33 -10.20 30.06
CA ASP A 453 26.31 -10.30 31.14
C ASP A 453 24.92 -10.54 30.58
N LYS A 454 24.54 -11.79 30.63
CA LYS A 454 23.26 -12.29 30.09
C LYS A 454 22.07 -12.13 31.04
N SER A 455 22.30 -11.71 32.29
CA SER A 455 21.23 -11.54 33.27
C SER A 455 20.31 -10.39 32.93
N ASN A 456 20.79 -9.36 32.20
CA ASN A 456 20.02 -8.19 31.78
C ASN A 456 18.91 -8.53 30.78
N VAL A 457 19.02 -9.66 30.07
CA VAL A 457 17.95 -10.20 29.22
C VAL A 457 16.69 -10.52 30.01
N TYR A 458 16.86 -10.80 31.33
CA TYR A 458 15.76 -11.12 32.25
C TYR A 458 15.70 -10.10 33.39
N PRO A 459 15.00 -8.96 33.25
CA PRO A 459 15.02 -7.85 34.21
C PRO A 459 14.70 -8.26 35.67
N SER A 460 13.77 -9.22 35.84
CA SER A 460 13.41 -9.74 37.17
C SER A 460 14.55 -10.52 37.84
N LEU A 461 15.32 -11.26 37.05
CA LEU A 461 16.49 -12.00 37.55
C LEU A 461 17.69 -11.05 37.74
N ALA A 462 17.87 -10.07 36.87
CA ALA A 462 18.87 -9.02 37.00
C ALA A 462 18.66 -8.20 38.28
N GLY A 463 17.44 -7.79 38.59
CA GLY A 463 17.12 -7.08 39.83
C GLY A 463 17.42 -7.90 41.10
N ARG A 464 17.09 -9.18 41.09
CA ARG A 464 17.43 -10.10 42.22
C ARG A 464 18.96 -10.26 42.35
N ARG A 465 19.68 -10.42 41.25
CA ARG A 465 21.12 -10.52 41.23
C ARG A 465 21.80 -9.24 41.74
N ALA A 466 21.30 -8.07 41.37
CA ALA A 466 21.81 -6.80 41.89
C ALA A 466 21.59 -6.70 43.42
N ARG A 467 20.44 -7.18 43.93
CA ARG A 467 20.16 -7.19 45.38
C ARG A 467 21.07 -8.18 46.13
N ILE A 468 21.28 -9.36 45.55
CA ILE A 468 22.28 -10.35 46.09
C ILE A 468 23.64 -9.71 46.18
N ALA A 469 24.10 -9.02 45.13
CA ALA A 469 25.38 -8.33 45.11
C ALA A 469 25.51 -7.29 46.21
N SER A 470 24.48 -6.45 46.39
CA SER A 470 24.44 -5.45 47.48
C SER A 470 24.57 -6.07 48.87
N ILE A 471 23.83 -7.16 49.14
CA ILE A 471 23.92 -7.85 50.44
C ILE A 471 25.28 -8.52 50.62
N GLN A 472 25.86 -9.12 49.56
CA GLN A 472 27.19 -9.70 49.58
C GLN A 472 28.26 -8.65 49.91
N ASP A 473 28.16 -7.44 49.35
CA ASP A 473 29.11 -6.35 49.59
C ASP A 473 29.06 -5.90 51.09
N GLU A 474 27.86 -5.71 51.62
CA GLU A 474 27.71 -5.38 53.06
C GLU A 474 28.21 -6.51 53.95
N LEU A 475 27.98 -7.76 53.55
CA LEU A 475 28.40 -8.94 54.31
C LEU A 475 29.92 -9.12 54.29
N LEU A 476 30.60 -8.76 53.12
CA LEU A 476 32.06 -8.79 53.07
C LEU A 476 32.70 -7.84 54.08
N GLY A 477 32.17 -6.62 54.24
CA GLY A 477 32.61 -5.67 55.25
C GLY A 477 32.44 -6.24 56.65
N LEU A 478 31.26 -6.78 56.97
CA LEU A 478 30.92 -7.33 58.27
C LEU A 478 31.80 -8.52 58.60
N ARG A 479 32.08 -9.40 57.63
CA ARG A 479 32.98 -10.58 57.82
C ARG A 479 34.43 -10.17 58.07
N ASN A 480 34.91 -9.09 57.39
CA ASN A 480 36.23 -8.56 57.67
C ASN A 480 36.34 -8.03 59.12
N ASP A 481 35.33 -7.31 59.59
CA ASP A 481 35.28 -6.79 60.94
C ASP A 481 35.26 -7.93 62.03
N LEU A 482 34.45 -8.97 61.78
CA LEU A 482 34.37 -10.15 62.62
C LEU A 482 35.75 -10.86 62.70
N ALA A 483 36.36 -11.10 61.55
CA ALA A 483 37.66 -11.77 61.47
C ALA A 483 38.78 -10.97 62.18
N ASP A 484 38.79 -9.62 62.01
CA ASP A 484 39.79 -8.78 62.70
C ASP A 484 39.56 -8.74 64.19
N ARG A 485 38.34 -8.78 64.64
CA ARG A 485 37.95 -8.90 66.11
C ARG A 485 38.36 -10.26 66.63
N GLU A 486 38.07 -11.37 65.95
CA GLU A 486 38.51 -12.72 66.35
C GLU A 486 40.02 -12.83 66.43
N LEU A 487 40.75 -12.27 65.44
CA LEU A 487 42.20 -12.21 65.42
C LEU A 487 42.80 -11.51 66.68
N SER A 488 42.15 -10.47 67.16
CA SER A 488 42.62 -9.74 68.37
C SER A 488 42.62 -10.58 69.65
N LEU A 489 41.77 -11.60 69.65
CA LEU A 489 41.59 -12.51 70.78
C LEU A 489 42.50 -13.75 70.72
N ILE A 490 43.15 -14.05 69.62
CA ILE A 490 43.90 -15.24 69.34
C ILE A 490 45.41 -14.91 69.18
N ASN A 491 46.30 -15.77 69.57
CA ASN A 491 47.71 -15.67 69.30
C ASN A 491 47.98 -16.26 67.91
N SER A 492 48.44 -15.39 66.99
CA SER A 492 48.66 -15.74 65.57
C SER A 492 49.76 -16.84 65.44
N ASN A 493 49.49 -17.82 64.57
CA ASN A 493 50.47 -18.77 64.05
C ASN A 493 50.78 -18.45 62.56
N GLY A 494 51.81 -19.13 61.99
CA GLY A 494 52.22 -18.82 60.63
C GLY A 494 51.16 -19.04 59.54
N ASP A 495 50.33 -20.06 59.61
CA ASP A 495 49.32 -20.42 58.67
C ASP A 495 48.14 -19.39 58.70
N LEU A 496 47.74 -18.98 59.91
CA LEU A 496 46.73 -17.96 60.11
C LEU A 496 47.18 -16.60 59.55
N ALA A 497 48.42 -16.23 59.73
CA ALA A 497 49.03 -15.02 59.20
C ALA A 497 48.94 -14.94 57.65
N GLN A 498 49.15 -16.09 56.99
CA GLN A 498 49.07 -16.17 55.53
C GLN A 498 47.62 -16.01 55.05
N LEU A 499 46.67 -16.68 55.72
CA LEU A 499 45.24 -16.54 55.39
C LEU A 499 44.74 -15.10 55.60
N THR A 500 45.16 -14.49 56.74
CA THR A 500 44.86 -13.08 57.04
C THR A 500 45.44 -12.12 55.95
N ALA A 501 46.71 -12.36 55.54
CA ALA A 501 47.30 -11.56 54.46
C ALA A 501 46.56 -11.71 53.14
N THR A 502 46.13 -12.91 52.76
CA THR A 502 45.37 -13.19 51.54
C THR A 502 44.01 -12.51 51.59
N ARG A 503 43.23 -12.62 52.68
CA ARG A 503 41.98 -11.92 52.87
C ARG A 503 42.14 -10.41 52.71
N LYS A 504 43.09 -9.81 53.42
CA LYS A 504 43.33 -8.36 53.39
C LYS A 504 43.74 -7.89 51.99
N GLN A 505 44.60 -8.65 51.32
CA GLN A 505 45.01 -8.34 49.96
C GLN A 505 43.78 -8.35 48.97
N LEU A 506 42.99 -9.41 49.00
CA LEU A 506 41.82 -9.56 48.13
C LEU A 506 40.74 -8.53 48.47
N SER A 507 40.50 -8.27 49.77
CA SER A 507 39.56 -7.23 50.19
C SER A 507 39.97 -5.82 49.74
N GLN A 508 41.29 -5.53 49.78
CA GLN A 508 41.83 -4.28 49.31
C GLN A 508 41.71 -4.16 47.76
N GLN A 509 41.97 -5.24 47.06
CA GLN A 509 41.75 -5.29 45.59
C GLN A 509 40.30 -5.02 45.26
N TYR A 510 39.35 -5.64 45.99
CA TYR A 510 37.93 -5.46 45.79
C TYR A 510 37.48 -4.01 46.04
N THR A 511 37.91 -3.40 47.16
CA THR A 511 37.56 -2.02 47.47
C THR A 511 38.23 -0.99 46.55
N SER A 512 39.34 -1.35 45.90
CA SER A 512 40.00 -0.48 44.92
C SER A 512 39.46 -0.64 43.48
N THR A 513 38.56 -1.60 43.27
CA THR A 513 37.92 -1.78 41.95
C THR A 513 37.01 -0.57 41.63
N PRO A 514 37.16 0.06 40.48
CA PRO A 514 36.27 1.18 40.10
C PRO A 514 34.80 0.77 40.12
N ASP A 515 33.91 1.71 40.41
CA ASP A 515 32.47 1.50 40.33
C ASP A 515 32.10 1.03 38.92
N ALA A 516 31.88 -0.25 38.77
CA ALA A 516 31.60 -0.90 37.49
C ALA A 516 30.33 -0.33 36.83
N ALA A 517 29.34 0.05 37.63
CA ALA A 517 28.08 0.61 37.11
C ALA A 517 28.32 2.00 36.49
N LYS A 518 29.18 2.83 37.10
CA LYS A 518 29.51 4.14 36.56
C LYS A 518 30.34 4.00 35.27
N ALA A 519 31.34 3.11 35.29
CA ALA A 519 32.18 2.89 34.09
C ALA A 519 31.35 2.37 32.91
N ALA A 520 30.38 1.49 33.17
CA ALA A 520 29.45 1.00 32.15
C ALA A 520 28.54 2.13 31.61
N ALA A 521 28.00 3.00 32.50
CA ALA A 521 27.19 4.14 32.07
C ALA A 521 27.97 5.16 31.22
N ASP A 522 29.25 5.43 31.61
CA ASP A 522 30.12 6.35 30.86
C ASP A 522 30.45 5.76 29.46
N ALA A 523 30.70 4.45 29.38
CA ALA A 523 30.98 3.75 28.13
C ALA A 523 29.75 3.74 27.20
N LEU A 524 28.54 3.55 27.77
CA LEU A 524 27.30 3.60 27.03
C LEU A 524 27.05 5.00 26.45
N ALA A 525 27.24 6.05 27.24
CA ALA A 525 27.08 7.43 26.79
C ALA A 525 28.08 7.79 25.67
N ALA A 526 29.34 7.32 25.77
CA ALA A 526 30.34 7.52 24.73
C ALA A 526 29.98 6.77 23.43
N ALA A 527 29.45 5.54 23.52
CA ALA A 527 29.01 4.77 22.37
C ALA A 527 27.82 5.46 21.68
N GLN A 528 26.82 5.91 22.42
CA GLN A 528 25.65 6.64 21.90
C GLN A 528 26.08 7.90 21.14
N ALA A 529 27.00 8.71 21.71
CA ALA A 529 27.50 9.91 21.04
C ALA A 529 28.26 9.57 19.73
N GLY A 530 28.95 8.42 19.68
CA GLY A 530 29.59 7.94 18.47
C GLY A 530 28.59 7.60 17.35
N TYR A 531 27.51 6.92 17.70
CA TYR A 531 26.44 6.59 16.76
C TYR A 531 25.67 7.83 16.27
N ASP A 532 25.43 8.81 17.14
CA ASP A 532 24.82 10.09 16.73
C ASP A 532 25.68 10.83 15.69
N ALA A 533 27.01 10.73 15.78
CA ALA A 533 27.91 11.32 14.79
C ALA A 533 27.89 10.57 13.46
N ILE A 534 27.74 9.24 13.49
CA ILE A 534 27.60 8.41 12.27
C ILE A 534 26.30 8.76 11.56
N ASP A 535 25.16 8.83 12.30
CA ASP A 535 23.85 9.16 11.72
C ASP A 535 23.82 10.57 11.09
N ALA A 536 24.46 11.57 11.74
CA ALA A 536 24.61 12.89 11.16
C ALA A 536 25.39 12.84 9.83
N THR A 537 26.50 12.09 9.78
CA THR A 537 27.30 11.94 8.56
C THR A 537 26.52 11.22 7.47
N ALA A 538 25.81 10.16 7.81
CA ALA A 538 24.95 9.40 6.88
C ALA A 538 23.84 10.29 6.29
N SER A 539 23.25 11.16 7.09
CA SER A 539 22.24 12.12 6.66
C SER A 539 22.81 13.18 5.71
N ASP A 540 24.03 13.67 5.96
CA ASP A 540 24.73 14.61 5.07
C ASP A 540 25.06 13.97 3.71
N VAL A 541 25.52 12.71 3.71
CA VAL A 541 25.78 11.94 2.48
C VAL A 541 24.50 11.75 1.68
N GLN A 542 23.39 11.38 2.33
CA GLN A 542 22.09 11.22 1.66
C GLN A 542 21.60 12.52 1.04
N ALA A 543 21.71 13.64 1.74
CA ALA A 543 21.33 14.96 1.21
C ALA A 543 22.19 15.35 -0.02
N GLY A 544 23.51 15.08 0.03
CA GLY A 544 24.43 15.28 -1.08
C GLY A 544 24.05 14.45 -2.31
N LEU A 545 23.76 13.17 -2.08
CA LEU A 545 23.35 12.22 -3.12
C LEU A 545 22.04 12.64 -3.79
N GLY A 546 21.01 13.02 -3.01
CA GLY A 546 19.76 13.55 -3.55
C GLY A 546 19.96 14.81 -4.40
N GLY A 547 20.89 15.68 -4.01
CA GLY A 547 21.29 16.84 -4.81
C GLY A 547 21.94 16.45 -6.14
N ALA A 548 22.85 15.49 -6.14
CA ALA A 548 23.52 14.99 -7.34
C ALA A 548 22.53 14.31 -8.29
N GLN A 549 21.63 13.50 -7.79
CA GLN A 549 20.56 12.84 -8.56
C GLN A 549 19.62 13.88 -9.22
N ALA A 550 19.21 14.93 -8.50
CA ALA A 550 18.39 15.99 -9.07
C ALA A 550 19.08 16.73 -10.20
N ILE A 551 20.39 16.97 -10.09
CA ILE A 551 21.21 17.56 -11.15
C ILE A 551 21.30 16.63 -12.35
N ALA A 552 21.59 15.33 -12.13
CA ALA A 552 21.68 14.31 -13.17
C ALA A 552 20.37 14.18 -13.98
N VAL A 553 19.22 14.13 -13.28
CA VAL A 553 17.89 14.12 -13.93
C VAL A 553 17.66 15.37 -14.78
N SER A 554 18.00 16.55 -14.25
CA SER A 554 17.85 17.82 -14.95
C SER A 554 18.74 17.89 -16.18
N LEU A 555 19.98 17.41 -16.09
CA LEU A 555 20.95 17.39 -17.18
C LEU A 555 20.52 16.39 -18.27
N ARG A 556 20.05 15.21 -17.88
CA ARG A 556 19.52 14.20 -18.80
C ARG A 556 18.34 14.74 -19.59
N LYS A 557 17.39 15.40 -18.92
CA LYS A 557 16.25 16.05 -19.54
C LYS A 557 16.67 17.14 -20.54
N TYR A 558 17.66 17.96 -20.18
CA TYR A 558 18.20 18.98 -21.07
C TYR A 558 18.89 18.38 -22.30
N VAL A 559 19.72 17.37 -22.14
CA VAL A 559 20.45 16.69 -23.22
C VAL A 559 19.49 15.96 -24.16
N ALA A 560 18.44 15.36 -23.66
CA ALA A 560 17.44 14.62 -24.45
C ALA A 560 16.39 15.52 -25.12
N ASP A 561 16.31 16.83 -24.80
CA ASP A 561 15.29 17.71 -25.35
C ASP A 561 15.49 17.90 -26.87
N PRO A 562 14.54 17.47 -27.74
CA PRO A 562 14.62 17.64 -29.18
C PRO A 562 14.62 19.11 -29.64
N ARG A 563 14.18 20.03 -28.75
CA ARG A 563 14.22 21.48 -29.01
C ARG A 563 15.61 22.10 -28.82
N ASN A 564 16.56 21.32 -28.31
CA ASN A 564 17.95 21.75 -28.16
C ASN A 564 18.66 21.77 -29.54
N THR A 565 18.23 22.72 -30.40
CA THR A 565 18.73 22.92 -31.74
C THR A 565 19.24 24.36 -31.89
N GLY A 566 20.27 24.57 -32.71
CA GLY A 566 20.82 25.90 -32.99
C GLY A 566 22.33 25.98 -32.76
N PRO A 567 22.95 27.18 -32.85
CA PRO A 567 24.41 27.35 -32.79
C PRO A 567 25.02 26.98 -31.44
N LEU A 568 24.20 26.89 -30.37
CA LEU A 568 24.60 26.48 -29.02
C LEU A 568 24.12 25.05 -28.68
N ALA A 569 23.56 24.33 -29.67
CA ALA A 569 23.14 22.96 -29.46
C ALA A 569 24.32 22.03 -29.19
N VAL A 570 24.12 21.13 -28.21
CA VAL A 570 25.12 20.11 -27.91
C VAL A 570 25.21 19.14 -29.07
N SER A 571 26.43 18.83 -29.53
CA SER A 571 26.64 17.86 -30.63
C SER A 571 26.20 16.45 -30.20
N ASP A 572 25.75 15.63 -31.16
CA ASP A 572 25.27 14.26 -30.86
C ASP A 572 26.33 13.39 -30.18
N ALA A 573 27.61 13.60 -30.52
CA ALA A 573 28.72 12.91 -29.85
C ALA A 573 28.82 13.29 -28.36
N VAL A 574 28.65 14.57 -28.01
CA VAL A 574 28.65 15.05 -26.63
C VAL A 574 27.38 14.61 -25.90
N LYS A 575 26.22 14.59 -26.58
CA LYS A 575 25.00 14.04 -26.01
C LYS A 575 25.18 12.58 -25.59
N ALA A 576 25.72 11.76 -26.50
CA ALA A 576 25.98 10.34 -26.24
C ALA A 576 26.97 10.13 -25.08
N SER A 577 28.08 10.89 -25.08
CA SER A 577 29.07 10.85 -23.99
C SER A 577 28.46 11.24 -22.64
N THR A 578 27.69 12.35 -22.59
CA THR A 578 27.06 12.83 -21.37
C THR A 578 25.99 11.84 -20.84
N LEU A 579 25.21 11.21 -21.72
CA LEU A 579 24.25 10.20 -21.30
C LEU A 579 24.95 8.97 -20.71
N THR A 580 26.08 8.53 -21.30
CA THR A 580 26.88 7.43 -20.77
C THR A 580 27.48 7.77 -19.41
N GLU A 581 27.97 8.98 -19.21
CA GLU A 581 28.49 9.45 -17.91
C GLU A 581 27.36 9.47 -16.87
N LEU A 582 26.19 10.02 -17.22
CA LEU A 582 25.04 10.03 -16.33
C LEU A 582 24.51 8.63 -15.97
N ASP A 583 24.68 7.64 -16.85
CA ASP A 583 24.35 6.25 -16.55
C ASP A 583 25.37 5.63 -15.56
N THR A 584 26.64 5.99 -15.70
CA THR A 584 27.69 5.58 -14.76
C THR A 584 27.47 6.21 -13.38
N ASP A 585 27.23 7.53 -13.35
CA ASP A 585 26.95 8.28 -12.10
C ASP A 585 25.71 7.74 -11.39
N ALA A 586 24.69 7.34 -12.13
CA ALA A 586 23.48 6.74 -11.55
C ALA A 586 23.75 5.37 -10.92
N THR A 587 24.62 4.56 -11.56
CA THR A 587 25.04 3.26 -11.02
C THR A 587 25.84 3.44 -9.75
N GLU A 588 26.78 4.39 -9.73
CA GLU A 588 27.58 4.73 -8.55
C GLU A 588 26.68 5.29 -7.42
N ALA A 589 25.69 6.13 -7.76
CA ALA A 589 24.74 6.65 -6.80
C ALA A 589 23.91 5.54 -6.13
N GLY A 590 23.44 4.55 -6.90
CA GLY A 590 22.76 3.37 -6.37
C GLY A 590 23.63 2.57 -5.42
N ALA A 591 24.90 2.33 -5.77
CA ALA A 591 25.84 1.63 -4.90
C ALA A 591 26.07 2.37 -3.56
N ILE A 592 26.13 3.72 -3.61
CA ILE A 592 26.27 4.54 -2.40
C ILE A 592 24.98 4.47 -1.54
N GLU A 593 23.81 4.41 -2.16
CA GLU A 593 22.54 4.23 -1.42
C GLU A 593 22.50 2.88 -0.69
N ASP A 594 22.94 1.82 -1.33
CA ASP A 594 23.02 0.48 -0.73
C ASP A 594 24.03 0.46 0.44
N GLU A 595 25.23 1.03 0.26
CA GLU A 595 26.21 1.16 1.34
C GLU A 595 25.67 2.00 2.51
N LEU A 596 24.93 3.07 2.22
CA LEU A 596 24.32 3.92 3.26
C LEU A 596 23.23 3.18 4.04
N ALA A 597 22.45 2.34 3.35
CA ALA A 597 21.45 1.50 4.00
C ALA A 597 22.12 0.45 4.91
N ASP A 598 23.25 -0.12 4.49
CA ASP A 598 24.03 -1.06 5.29
C ASP A 598 24.63 -0.38 6.53
N VAL A 599 25.24 0.79 6.36
CA VAL A 599 25.79 1.58 7.48
C VAL A 599 24.68 1.91 8.51
N ARG A 600 23.50 2.30 8.08
CA ARG A 600 22.37 2.57 8.99
C ARG A 600 21.88 1.33 9.72
N ARG A 601 21.89 0.16 9.06
CA ARG A 601 21.55 -1.11 9.71
C ARG A 601 22.58 -1.49 10.76
N GLU A 602 23.86 -1.35 10.45
CA GLU A 602 24.95 -1.62 11.40
C GLU A 602 24.97 -0.64 12.57
N GLU A 603 24.72 0.65 12.30
CA GLU A 603 24.58 1.67 13.33
C GLU A 603 23.41 1.35 14.27
N GLN A 604 22.24 1.05 13.75
CA GLN A 604 21.07 0.68 14.56
C GLN A 604 21.35 -0.56 15.41
N LEU A 605 21.98 -1.59 14.83
CA LEU A 605 22.39 -2.77 15.56
C LEU A 605 23.38 -2.43 16.66
N GLY A 606 24.35 -1.57 16.37
CA GLY A 606 25.33 -1.09 17.33
C GLY A 606 24.69 -0.30 18.49
N ARG A 607 23.75 0.58 18.21
CA ARG A 607 22.95 1.30 19.22
C ARG A 607 22.18 0.36 20.15
N ASP A 608 21.53 -0.64 19.56
CA ASP A 608 20.73 -1.61 20.29
C ASP A 608 21.59 -2.52 21.17
N LEU A 609 22.81 -2.80 20.76
CA LEU A 609 23.78 -3.59 21.51
C LEU A 609 24.63 -2.77 22.48
N ALA A 610 24.62 -1.45 22.38
CA ALA A 610 25.35 -0.58 23.29
C ALA A 610 24.83 -0.75 24.73
N GLY A 611 25.73 -1.11 25.64
CA GLY A 611 25.42 -1.40 27.05
C GLY A 611 24.86 -2.78 27.33
N VAL A 612 24.69 -3.64 26.31
CA VAL A 612 24.37 -5.06 26.53
C VAL A 612 25.65 -5.84 26.77
N GLY A 613 25.84 -6.25 28.01
CA GLY A 613 27.02 -6.98 28.44
C GLY A 613 28.09 -6.09 29.04
N ASP A 614 28.16 -6.12 30.34
CA ASP A 614 29.20 -5.42 31.12
C ASP A 614 30.34 -6.38 31.55
N THR A 615 31.54 -6.10 31.07
CA THR A 615 32.71 -6.84 31.49
C THR A 615 33.15 -6.51 32.91
N GLY A 616 32.85 -5.33 33.42
CA GLY A 616 33.17 -4.87 34.76
C GLY A 616 32.41 -5.62 35.85
N VAL A 617 31.10 -5.84 35.66
CA VAL A 617 30.25 -6.57 36.63
C VAL A 617 30.69 -8.03 36.75
N ALA A 618 31.06 -8.67 35.66
CA ALA A 618 31.55 -10.05 35.70
C ALA A 618 32.90 -10.16 36.47
N ALA A 619 33.81 -9.22 36.26
CA ALA A 619 35.09 -9.16 36.95
C ALA A 619 34.90 -8.87 38.46
N ALA A 620 34.07 -7.90 38.82
CA ALA A 620 33.74 -7.58 40.22
C ALA A 620 33.09 -8.78 40.93
N ARG A 621 32.19 -9.50 40.26
CA ARG A 621 31.58 -10.72 40.79
C ARG A 621 32.61 -11.84 41.03
N ALA A 622 33.54 -12.07 40.11
CA ALA A 622 34.59 -13.07 40.28
C ALA A 622 35.50 -12.73 41.46
N LEU A 623 35.90 -11.47 41.61
CA LEU A 623 36.73 -11.00 42.71
C LEU A 623 35.98 -11.12 44.07
N ARG A 624 34.68 -10.78 44.13
CA ARG A 624 33.83 -10.94 45.30
C ARG A 624 33.79 -12.41 45.76
N LYS A 625 33.66 -13.38 44.86
CA LYS A 625 33.72 -14.81 45.17
C LYS A 625 35.06 -15.22 45.75
N GLN A 626 36.16 -14.67 45.23
CA GLN A 626 37.52 -14.93 45.80
C GLN A 626 37.67 -14.38 47.22
N VAL A 627 37.15 -13.15 47.47
CA VAL A 627 37.17 -12.57 48.84
C VAL A 627 36.33 -13.40 49.79
N THR A 628 35.12 -13.78 49.41
CA THR A 628 34.25 -14.63 50.21
C THR A 628 34.90 -15.98 50.55
N ALA A 629 35.59 -16.61 49.57
CA ALA A 629 36.30 -17.87 49.79
C ALA A 629 37.46 -17.71 50.80
N ALA A 630 38.23 -16.61 50.65
CA ALA A 630 39.35 -16.30 51.55
C ALA A 630 38.85 -16.06 52.99
N GLN A 631 37.78 -15.26 53.15
CA GLN A 631 37.11 -15.03 54.46
C GLN A 631 36.63 -16.33 55.07
N SER A 632 36.01 -17.21 54.31
CA SER A 632 35.52 -18.50 54.79
C SER A 632 36.64 -19.45 55.17
N ALA A 633 37.78 -19.41 54.49
CA ALA A 633 38.97 -20.19 54.84
C ALA A 633 39.60 -19.71 56.16
N GLU A 634 39.78 -18.41 56.33
CA GLU A 634 40.29 -17.78 57.52
C GLU A 634 39.38 -18.03 58.70
N HIS A 635 38.06 -17.78 58.59
CA HIS A 635 37.06 -17.99 59.62
C HIS A 635 37.07 -19.46 60.18
N ARG A 636 37.19 -20.41 59.26
CA ARG A 636 37.23 -21.84 59.63
C ARG A 636 38.39 -22.17 60.56
N VAL A 637 39.53 -21.52 60.31
CA VAL A 637 40.72 -21.69 61.17
C VAL A 637 40.55 -20.92 62.47
N LEU A 638 40.05 -19.68 62.44
CA LEU A 638 39.79 -18.84 63.61
C LEU A 638 38.79 -19.52 64.58
N ALA A 639 37.69 -20.06 64.09
CA ALA A 639 36.70 -20.77 64.86
C ALA A 639 37.30 -22.02 65.56
N GLY A 640 38.27 -22.67 64.94
CA GLY A 640 39.02 -23.79 65.57
C GLY A 640 39.84 -23.38 66.79
N PHE A 641 40.25 -22.12 66.90
CA PHE A 641 41.00 -21.57 68.01
C PHE A 641 40.12 -20.88 69.07
N ALA A 642 38.81 -20.83 68.94
CA ALA A 642 37.90 -20.08 69.81
C ALA A 642 38.02 -20.54 71.30
N SER A 643 38.15 -21.80 71.54
CA SER A 643 38.30 -22.36 72.89
C SER A 643 39.67 -22.09 73.55
N ALA A 644 40.67 -21.79 72.75
CA ALA A 644 42.06 -21.54 73.22
C ALA A 644 42.42 -20.02 73.20
N SER A 645 41.46 -19.16 73.00
CA SER A 645 41.61 -17.72 72.92
C SER A 645 41.78 -17.07 74.30
N LYS A 646 42.19 -15.79 74.31
CA LYS A 646 42.33 -14.98 75.53
C LYS A 646 41.00 -14.78 76.27
N ASP A 647 39.88 -14.76 75.54
CA ASP A 647 38.51 -14.77 76.03
C ASP A 647 37.70 -15.77 75.24
N ALA A 648 37.56 -16.98 75.79
CA ALA A 648 36.88 -18.08 75.09
C ALA A 648 35.35 -17.82 74.89
N SER A 649 34.71 -17.08 75.78
CA SER A 649 33.29 -16.77 75.72
C SER A 649 33.04 -15.81 74.57
N GLN A 650 33.79 -14.72 74.49
CA GLN A 650 33.70 -13.74 73.42
C GLN A 650 34.11 -14.33 72.09
N SER A 651 35.17 -15.08 72.03
CA SER A 651 35.66 -15.75 70.84
C SER A 651 34.64 -16.76 70.29
N SER A 652 33.97 -17.52 71.18
CA SER A 652 32.90 -18.44 70.77
C SER A 652 31.65 -17.71 70.26
N ALA A 653 31.33 -16.54 70.83
CA ALA A 653 30.22 -15.73 70.38
C ALA A 653 30.50 -15.13 68.97
N LEU A 654 31.74 -14.63 68.77
CA LEU A 654 32.17 -14.11 67.46
C LEU A 654 32.20 -15.24 66.39
N ALA A 655 32.73 -16.42 66.75
CA ALA A 655 32.74 -17.59 65.87
C ALA A 655 31.33 -17.98 65.47
N ALA A 656 30.36 -17.94 66.40
CA ALA A 656 28.95 -18.21 66.05
C ALA A 656 28.33 -17.19 65.07
N LEU A 657 28.72 -15.90 65.18
CA LEU A 657 28.33 -14.87 64.25
C LEU A 657 29.02 -15.05 62.89
N GLY A 658 30.28 -15.44 62.89
CA GLY A 658 31.06 -15.75 61.69
C GLY A 658 30.48 -16.96 60.91
N ASP A 659 30.10 -18.02 61.65
CA ASP A 659 29.40 -19.19 61.09
C ASP A 659 28.07 -18.80 60.45
N ARG A 660 27.33 -17.90 61.11
CA ARG A 660 26.05 -17.39 60.58
C ARG A 660 26.28 -16.57 59.31
N ALA A 661 27.26 -15.67 59.32
CA ALA A 661 27.63 -14.86 58.10
C ALA A 661 28.10 -15.75 56.96
N THR A 662 28.82 -16.82 57.24
CA THR A 662 29.23 -17.79 56.21
C THR A 662 28.06 -18.53 55.62
N ARG A 663 27.10 -19.01 56.43
CA ARG A 663 25.89 -19.64 55.90
C ARG A 663 25.04 -18.71 55.04
N ILE A 664 24.98 -17.41 55.36
CA ILE A 664 24.29 -16.42 54.56
C ILE A 664 25.03 -16.23 53.23
N ALA A 665 26.35 -16.12 53.25
CA ALA A 665 27.17 -16.00 52.03
C ALA A 665 26.97 -17.20 51.09
N ASP A 666 26.99 -18.42 51.67
CA ASP A 666 26.79 -19.67 50.92
C ASP A 666 25.38 -19.74 50.32
N ALA A 667 24.33 -19.29 51.04
CA ALA A 667 23.00 -19.25 50.53
C ALA A 667 22.82 -18.24 49.40
N LEU A 668 23.46 -17.07 49.48
CA LEU A 668 23.46 -16.06 48.43
C LEU A 668 24.18 -16.56 47.20
N ASP A 669 25.35 -17.20 47.38
CA ASP A 669 26.12 -17.80 46.27
C ASP A 669 25.36 -18.93 45.59
N GLN A 670 24.63 -19.76 46.38
CA GLN A 670 23.76 -20.79 45.82
C GLN A 670 22.63 -20.19 44.99
N THR A 671 21.97 -19.13 45.50
CA THR A 671 20.87 -18.44 44.79
C THR A 671 21.37 -17.78 43.54
N ASP A 672 22.53 -17.12 43.55
CA ASP A 672 23.18 -16.56 42.39
C ASP A 672 23.50 -17.62 41.32
N GLY A 673 24.02 -18.79 41.76
CA GLY A 673 24.23 -19.93 40.87
C GLY A 673 22.92 -20.50 40.26
N GLN A 674 21.83 -20.52 40.99
CA GLN A 674 20.52 -20.91 40.45
C GLN A 674 20.03 -19.90 39.40
N ILE A 675 20.18 -18.60 39.64
CA ILE A 675 19.87 -17.56 38.68
C ILE A 675 20.71 -17.75 37.40
N GLU A 676 21.98 -18.00 37.53
CA GLU A 676 22.86 -18.25 36.40
C GLU A 676 22.45 -19.48 35.57
N ALA A 677 22.08 -20.56 36.24
CA ALA A 677 21.56 -21.77 35.59
C ALA A 677 20.26 -21.51 34.82
N LEU A 678 19.30 -20.73 35.41
CA LEU A 678 18.06 -20.37 34.80
C LEU A 678 18.26 -19.45 33.57
N VAL A 679 19.13 -18.44 33.68
CA VAL A 679 19.54 -17.61 32.56
C VAL A 679 20.16 -18.46 31.46
N GLY A 680 21.05 -19.39 31.79
CA GLY A 680 21.66 -20.31 30.84
C GLY A 680 20.63 -21.18 30.09
N GLN A 681 19.64 -21.72 30.83
CA GLN A 681 18.54 -22.48 30.21
C GLN A 681 17.68 -21.64 29.26
N GLY A 682 17.31 -20.44 29.69
CA GLY A 682 16.53 -19.52 28.85
C GLY A 682 17.27 -19.13 27.58
N LEU A 683 18.57 -18.87 27.69
CA LEU A 683 19.41 -18.53 26.51
C LEU A 683 19.61 -19.73 25.57
N ALA A 684 19.70 -20.95 26.11
CA ALA A 684 19.75 -22.16 25.27
C ALA A 684 18.45 -22.35 24.48
N GLN A 685 17.29 -22.11 25.13
CA GLN A 685 15.99 -22.13 24.45
C GLN A 685 15.88 -21.03 23.38
N ALA A 686 16.33 -19.80 23.69
CA ALA A 686 16.34 -18.70 22.75
C ALA A 686 17.21 -19.02 21.51
N ARG A 687 18.40 -19.61 21.70
CA ARG A 687 19.26 -20.05 20.59
C ARG A 687 18.56 -21.07 19.70
N THR A 688 17.93 -22.07 20.29
CA THR A 688 17.20 -23.09 19.53
C THR A 688 16.08 -22.48 18.68
N LEU A 689 15.35 -21.49 19.23
CA LEU A 689 14.31 -20.77 18.49
C LEU A 689 14.90 -19.94 17.35
N ILE A 690 16.00 -19.20 17.61
CA ILE A 690 16.68 -18.39 16.59
C ILE A 690 17.22 -19.27 15.46
N ASP A 691 17.84 -20.41 15.78
CA ASP A 691 18.33 -21.37 14.78
C ASP A 691 17.17 -21.94 13.94
N GLY A 692 16.01 -22.16 14.56
CA GLY A 692 14.77 -22.55 13.86
C GLY A 692 14.32 -21.46 12.89
N TYR A 693 14.16 -20.23 13.35
CA TYR A 693 13.77 -19.10 12.51
C TYR A 693 14.76 -18.80 11.37
N ARG A 694 16.07 -18.95 11.61
CA ARG A 694 17.09 -18.83 10.57
C ARG A 694 16.92 -19.89 9.48
N THR A 695 16.56 -21.12 9.87
CA THR A 695 16.30 -22.20 8.92
C THR A 695 15.07 -21.92 8.09
N GLU A 696 13.98 -21.48 8.74
CA GLU A 696 12.74 -21.06 8.06
C GLU A 696 12.99 -19.87 7.13
N LEU A 697 13.73 -18.86 7.59
CA LEU A 697 14.06 -17.68 6.78
C LEU A 697 14.90 -18.05 5.54
N THR A 698 15.82 -19.01 5.68
CA THR A 698 16.61 -19.49 4.53
C THR A 698 15.71 -20.17 3.49
N ALA A 699 14.70 -20.92 3.91
CA ALA A 699 13.71 -21.51 3.02
C ALA A 699 12.87 -20.43 2.34
N ILE A 700 12.34 -19.46 3.10
CA ILE A 700 11.56 -18.32 2.58
C ILE A 700 12.35 -17.51 1.54
N LYS A 701 13.64 -17.23 1.82
CA LYS A 701 14.52 -16.54 0.85
C LYS A 701 14.68 -17.28 -0.45
N LYS A 702 14.76 -18.60 -0.38
CA LYS A 702 14.86 -19.43 -1.58
C LYS A 702 13.54 -19.39 -2.34
N ASP A 703 12.41 -19.58 -1.65
CA ASP A 703 11.08 -19.55 -2.27
C ASP A 703 10.80 -18.18 -2.88
N LEU A 704 11.16 -17.08 -2.18
CA LEU A 704 11.06 -15.73 -2.71
C LEU A 704 11.88 -15.54 -4.01
N ALA A 705 13.12 -16.03 -4.05
CA ALA A 705 13.94 -15.92 -5.26
C ALA A 705 13.36 -16.75 -6.43
N ASP A 706 12.76 -17.90 -6.13
CA ASP A 706 12.08 -18.72 -7.14
C ASP A 706 10.80 -18.02 -7.63
N ASP A 707 10.00 -17.41 -6.73
CA ASP A 707 8.78 -16.64 -7.04
C ASP A 707 9.10 -15.36 -7.83
N GLU A 708 10.15 -14.61 -7.46
CA GLU A 708 10.63 -13.43 -8.22
C GLU A 708 11.04 -13.81 -9.64
N ALA A 709 11.72 -14.94 -9.82
CA ALA A 709 12.09 -15.42 -11.14
C ALA A 709 10.88 -15.79 -11.98
N GLU A 710 9.88 -16.45 -11.39
CA GLU A 710 8.62 -16.81 -12.05
C GLU A 710 7.77 -15.56 -12.36
N ALA A 711 7.62 -14.66 -11.42
CA ALA A 711 6.90 -13.40 -11.59
C ALA A 711 7.52 -12.55 -12.72
N ARG A 712 8.84 -12.48 -12.79
CA ARG A 712 9.56 -11.78 -13.86
C ARG A 712 9.28 -12.37 -15.24
N VAL A 713 9.25 -13.70 -15.37
CA VAL A 713 8.95 -14.38 -16.64
C VAL A 713 7.49 -14.17 -17.03
N ALA A 714 6.56 -14.42 -16.09
CA ALA A 714 5.13 -14.25 -16.32
C ALA A 714 4.76 -12.78 -16.56
N GLY A 715 5.27 -11.89 -15.73
CA GLY A 715 5.07 -10.44 -15.83
C GLY A 715 5.64 -9.87 -17.12
N GLY A 716 6.83 -10.32 -17.53
CA GLY A 716 7.44 -9.95 -18.80
C GLY A 716 6.59 -10.37 -20.01
N ALA A 717 5.97 -11.55 -19.97
CA ALA A 717 5.08 -12.02 -21.03
C ALA A 717 3.79 -11.18 -21.12
N VAL A 718 3.16 -10.88 -19.98
CA VAL A 718 1.98 -10.00 -19.90
C VAL A 718 2.32 -8.60 -20.38
N LEU A 719 3.41 -8.04 -19.89
CA LEU A 719 3.84 -6.70 -20.28
C LEU A 719 4.20 -6.62 -21.78
N GLY A 720 4.82 -7.66 -22.32
CA GLY A 720 5.10 -7.75 -23.75
C GLY A 720 3.83 -7.71 -24.62
N ALA A 721 2.79 -8.43 -24.21
CA ALA A 721 1.49 -8.38 -24.89
C ALA A 721 0.83 -7.00 -24.76
N SER A 722 0.89 -6.41 -23.56
CA SER A 722 0.34 -5.08 -23.28
C SER A 722 1.08 -3.96 -24.01
N LEU A 723 2.41 -4.05 -24.16
CA LEU A 723 3.20 -3.12 -24.98
C LEU A 723 2.75 -3.10 -26.44
N VAL A 724 2.46 -4.28 -27.02
CA VAL A 724 1.93 -4.38 -28.38
C VAL A 724 0.54 -3.74 -28.47
N ALA A 725 -0.33 -3.98 -27.50
CA ALA A 725 -1.66 -3.39 -27.45
C ALA A 725 -1.61 -1.86 -27.30
N VAL A 726 -0.77 -1.36 -26.40
CA VAL A 726 -0.58 0.06 -26.15
C VAL A 726 0.06 0.75 -27.37
N LYS A 727 1.04 0.12 -28.02
CA LYS A 727 1.58 0.61 -29.30
C LYS A 727 0.48 0.78 -30.36
N ALA A 728 -0.44 -0.19 -30.46
CA ALA A 728 -1.56 -0.10 -31.38
C ALA A 728 -2.51 1.07 -31.05
N LYS A 729 -2.75 1.33 -29.76
CA LYS A 729 -3.52 2.51 -29.30
C LYS A 729 -2.83 3.82 -29.70
N PHE A 730 -1.52 3.93 -29.48
CA PHE A 730 -0.76 5.10 -29.93
C PHE A 730 -0.80 5.30 -31.43
N TYR A 731 -0.67 4.22 -32.20
CA TYR A 731 -0.81 4.27 -33.65
C TYR A 731 -2.18 4.80 -34.08
N ASP A 732 -3.26 4.30 -33.46
CA ASP A 732 -4.63 4.78 -33.73
C ASP A 732 -4.79 6.28 -33.43
N ILE A 733 -4.21 6.75 -32.30
CA ILE A 733 -4.20 8.18 -31.95
C ILE A 733 -3.49 9.01 -33.01
N VAL A 734 -2.26 8.63 -33.38
CA VAL A 734 -1.46 9.34 -34.38
C VAL A 734 -2.17 9.38 -35.73
N VAL A 735 -2.65 8.24 -36.21
CA VAL A 735 -3.39 8.15 -37.47
C VAL A 735 -4.66 9.00 -37.45
N ARG A 736 -5.44 9.00 -36.38
CA ARG A 736 -6.65 9.82 -36.29
C ARG A 736 -6.36 11.31 -36.27
N THR A 737 -5.26 11.71 -35.63
CA THR A 737 -4.84 13.13 -35.67
C THR A 737 -4.37 13.55 -37.04
N ASP A 738 -3.64 12.69 -37.77
CA ASP A 738 -3.23 12.95 -39.17
C ASP A 738 -4.46 13.03 -40.10
N VAL A 739 -5.39 12.07 -39.95
CA VAL A 739 -6.66 12.12 -40.72
C VAL A 739 -7.43 13.39 -40.39
N GLY A 740 -7.50 13.78 -39.11
CA GLY A 740 -8.16 15.03 -38.69
C GLY A 740 -7.56 16.26 -39.35
N ASN A 741 -6.24 16.36 -39.42
CA ASN A 741 -5.56 17.46 -40.15
C ASN A 741 -5.84 17.45 -41.66
N VAL A 742 -5.91 16.26 -42.25
CA VAL A 742 -6.33 16.11 -43.66
C VAL A 742 -7.79 16.54 -43.84
N ASP A 743 -8.70 16.11 -42.94
CA ASP A 743 -10.11 16.49 -43.01
C ASP A 743 -10.33 18.01 -42.87
N VAL A 744 -9.54 18.69 -42.01
CA VAL A 744 -9.54 20.16 -41.95
C VAL A 744 -9.17 20.75 -43.29
N SER A 745 -8.03 20.27 -43.87
CA SER A 745 -7.53 20.79 -45.15
C SER A 745 -8.52 20.56 -46.29
N TRP A 746 -9.18 19.41 -46.34
CA TRP A 746 -10.22 19.11 -47.31
C TRP A 746 -11.44 19.98 -47.12
N SER A 747 -11.91 20.18 -45.87
CA SER A 747 -13.07 21.03 -45.59
C SER A 747 -12.82 22.49 -45.97
N GLN A 748 -11.62 23.02 -45.67
CA GLN A 748 -11.21 24.35 -46.08
C GLN A 748 -11.17 24.48 -47.62
N LYS A 749 -10.60 23.50 -48.29
CA LYS A 749 -10.56 23.50 -49.78
C LYS A 749 -11.97 23.43 -50.35
N GLU A 750 -12.88 22.65 -49.84
CA GLU A 750 -14.28 22.56 -50.29
C GLU A 750 -14.98 23.91 -50.10
N ASP A 751 -14.77 24.58 -48.99
CA ASP A 751 -15.28 25.93 -48.72
C ASP A 751 -14.73 26.97 -49.72
N ASP A 752 -13.43 26.93 -49.98
CA ASP A 752 -12.77 27.81 -50.96
C ASP A 752 -13.28 27.57 -52.39
N ASP A 753 -13.45 26.31 -52.79
CA ASP A 753 -13.99 25.93 -54.10
C ASP A 753 -15.46 26.41 -54.25
N ASP A 754 -16.24 26.36 -53.21
CA ASP A 754 -17.64 26.86 -53.21
C ASP A 754 -17.70 28.39 -53.27
N ASP A 755 -16.74 29.07 -52.60
CA ASP A 755 -16.61 30.51 -52.71
C ASP A 755 -16.20 30.93 -54.11
N LEU A 756 -15.23 30.24 -54.70
CA LEU A 756 -14.83 30.49 -56.11
C LEU A 756 -16.01 30.31 -57.09
N LYS A 757 -16.84 29.26 -56.92
CA LYS A 757 -18.06 29.04 -57.70
C LYS A 757 -19.02 30.19 -57.53
N ARG A 758 -19.28 30.67 -56.29
CA ARG A 758 -20.17 31.80 -56.03
C ARG A 758 -19.66 33.09 -56.60
N LEU A 759 -18.38 33.40 -56.43
CA LEU A 759 -17.76 34.59 -57.01
C LEU A 759 -17.81 34.58 -58.57
N ASN A 760 -17.55 33.42 -59.16
CA ASN A 760 -17.68 33.25 -60.60
C ASN A 760 -19.13 33.42 -61.06
N LEU A 761 -20.11 32.94 -60.29
CA LEU A 761 -21.52 33.13 -60.62
C LEU A 761 -21.94 34.60 -60.44
N ALA A 762 -21.51 35.29 -59.37
CA ALA A 762 -21.72 36.71 -59.13
C ALA A 762 -21.13 37.54 -60.27
N ARG A 763 -19.86 37.29 -60.62
CA ARG A 763 -19.15 37.91 -61.70
C ARG A 763 -19.90 37.71 -63.05
N SER A 764 -20.38 36.51 -63.30
CA SER A 764 -21.13 36.22 -64.52
C SER A 764 -22.48 36.97 -64.53
N ARG A 765 -23.13 37.17 -63.41
CA ARG A 765 -24.36 37.98 -63.31
C ARG A 765 -24.09 39.46 -63.53
N GLU A 766 -23.01 39.98 -62.88
CA GLU A 766 -22.58 41.36 -63.05
C GLU A 766 -22.18 41.63 -64.52
N LEU A 767 -21.42 40.74 -65.13
CA LEU A 767 -21.07 40.83 -66.52
C LEU A 767 -22.28 40.80 -67.48
N LYS A 768 -23.29 40.00 -67.09
CA LYS A 768 -24.54 39.99 -67.85
C LYS A 768 -25.30 41.29 -67.67
N GLN A 769 -25.43 41.80 -66.44
CA GLN A 769 -26.07 43.10 -66.17
C GLN A 769 -25.33 44.22 -66.90
N LEU A 770 -24.01 44.32 -66.82
CA LEU A 770 -23.21 45.27 -67.53
C LEU A 770 -23.42 45.15 -69.04
N ARG A 771 -23.56 43.94 -69.57
CA ARG A 771 -23.83 43.70 -70.96
C ARG A 771 -25.27 44.16 -71.36
N ASP A 772 -26.22 43.85 -70.52
CA ASP A 772 -27.61 44.28 -70.76
C ASP A 772 -27.77 45.79 -70.60
N GLU A 773 -27.12 46.44 -69.61
CA GLU A 773 -27.01 47.91 -69.50
C GLU A 773 -26.26 48.53 -70.74
N PHE A 774 -25.23 47.91 -71.24
CA PHE A 774 -24.52 48.37 -72.42
C PHE A 774 -25.38 48.26 -73.71
N HIS A 775 -26.22 47.18 -73.81
CA HIS A 775 -27.20 47.04 -74.87
C HIS A 775 -28.30 48.12 -74.79
N ASP A 776 -28.79 48.37 -73.56
CA ASP A 776 -29.79 49.40 -73.31
C ASP A 776 -29.25 50.80 -73.71
N ILE A 777 -27.97 51.13 -73.39
CA ILE A 777 -27.33 52.36 -73.75
C ILE A 777 -27.10 52.46 -75.30
N LEU A 778 -26.82 51.35 -75.95
CA LEU A 778 -26.67 51.29 -77.39
C LEU A 778 -28.02 51.44 -78.10
N ASP A 779 -29.08 50.83 -77.58
CA ASP A 779 -30.44 50.91 -78.12
C ASP A 779 -31.02 52.31 -77.89
N GLU A 780 -30.74 52.96 -76.69
CA GLU A 780 -31.11 54.38 -76.51
C GLU A 780 -30.34 55.30 -77.46
N GLY A 781 -29.06 54.99 -77.79
CA GLY A 781 -28.24 55.77 -78.71
C GLY A 781 -28.66 55.62 -80.20
N LEU A 782 -29.44 54.55 -80.49
CA LEU A 782 -29.94 54.26 -81.84
C LEU A 782 -31.42 54.60 -82.10
N ALA A 783 -32.10 55.07 -81.09
CA ALA A 783 -33.58 55.45 -81.18
C ALA A 783 -33.76 56.66 -82.03
N LYS A 784 -34.38 56.47 -83.19
CA LYS A 784 -34.87 57.57 -84.08
C LYS A 784 -35.88 58.43 -83.32
N PRO A 785 -35.97 59.75 -83.66
CA PRO A 785 -36.82 60.67 -82.95
C PRO A 785 -38.29 60.25 -83.03
N SER A 786 -38.98 60.18 -81.88
CA SER A 786 -40.38 59.81 -81.68
C SER A 786 -41.36 60.87 -82.29
N GLU A 787 -42.36 60.39 -82.93
CA GLU A 787 -43.58 61.14 -83.26
C GLU A 787 -44.37 61.47 -81.98
N PRO A 788 -45.17 62.58 -81.98
CA PRO A 788 -45.72 63.14 -80.79
C PRO A 788 -46.97 62.33 -80.20
N LYS A 789 -47.00 62.30 -78.91
CA LYS A 789 -47.99 61.65 -78.09
C LYS A 789 -49.40 62.21 -78.21
N LYS A 790 -50.39 61.35 -78.36
CA LYS A 790 -51.81 61.65 -78.01
C LYS A 790 -52.12 61.37 -76.51
N PRO A 791 -53.07 62.07 -75.94
CA PRO A 791 -53.20 62.23 -74.53
C PRO A 791 -53.81 61.00 -73.80
N ILE A 792 -53.56 60.95 -72.55
CA ILE A 792 -53.90 59.95 -71.51
C ILE A 792 -55.43 60.08 -71.22
N GLU A 793 -56.11 58.97 -71.12
CA GLU A 793 -57.33 58.78 -70.33
C GLU A 793 -57.08 57.77 -69.25
N MET A 794 -57.27 58.22 -68.03
CA MET A 794 -57.48 57.32 -66.86
C MET A 794 -58.99 56.97 -66.74
N PRO A 795 -59.35 55.80 -66.35
CA PRO A 795 -60.20 55.65 -65.16
C PRO A 795 -59.81 54.45 -64.32
N ALA A 796 -59.77 54.66 -63.00
CA ALA A 796 -60.76 54.39 -61.96
C ALA A 796 -60.86 52.95 -61.58
N THR A 797 -60.31 52.73 -60.34
CA THR A 797 -60.86 52.01 -59.21
C THR A 797 -61.77 50.82 -59.31
N GLY A 798 -61.52 49.79 -58.53
CA GLY A 798 -62.53 48.79 -58.03
C GLY A 798 -61.92 47.37 -58.21
N GLY A 799 -61.54 46.67 -57.19
CA GLY A 799 -62.23 46.18 -56.02
C GLY A 799 -62.35 44.68 -56.15
N THR A 800 -61.95 44.06 -55.12
CA THR A 800 -62.40 42.78 -54.51
C THR A 800 -62.05 41.44 -55.14
N ASP A 801 -61.32 40.68 -54.29
CA ASP A 801 -61.68 39.36 -53.81
C ASP A 801 -61.93 38.18 -54.77
N GLN A 802 -61.22 37.16 -54.59
CA GLN A 802 -61.64 35.79 -54.23
C GLN A 802 -60.64 34.70 -54.69
N ARG A 803 -60.20 34.00 -53.68
CA ARG A 803 -59.88 32.54 -53.60
C ARG A 803 -60.14 31.72 -54.84
N VAL A 804 -59.27 30.78 -55.15
CA VAL A 804 -59.50 29.35 -55.28
C VAL A 804 -58.16 28.61 -55.60
N SER A 805 -57.73 27.71 -54.75
CA SER A 805 -56.87 26.52 -55.10
C SER A 805 -57.79 25.45 -55.73
N PRO A 806 -57.36 24.30 -56.19
CA PRO A 806 -56.06 23.66 -56.27
C PRO A 806 -55.75 23.00 -57.64
N GLY A 807 -54.59 22.47 -57.78
CA GLY A 807 -54.28 21.49 -58.82
C GLY A 807 -52.84 21.13 -58.83
N GLY A 808 -52.61 19.92 -58.39
CA GLY A 808 -51.27 19.34 -58.24
C GLY A 808 -50.69 18.95 -59.59
N GLU A 809 -49.35 18.89 -59.56
CA GLU A 809 -48.63 17.98 -60.42
C GLU A 809 -47.32 17.62 -59.81
N LYS A 810 -46.98 16.35 -59.93
CA LYS A 810 -45.88 15.59 -59.40
C LYS A 810 -44.54 16.17 -59.86
N SER A 811 -43.66 16.45 -58.90
CA SER A 811 -42.25 16.51 -59.14
C SER A 811 -41.57 15.31 -58.47
N THR A 812 -40.99 14.49 -59.32
CA THR A 812 -40.15 13.34 -58.96
C THR A 812 -38.81 13.84 -58.40
N THR A 813 -38.57 13.58 -57.12
CA THR A 813 -37.22 13.73 -56.54
C THR A 813 -36.41 12.46 -56.82
N PRO A 814 -35.13 12.54 -57.23
CA PRO A 814 -34.28 11.37 -57.28
C PRO A 814 -33.80 11.02 -55.87
N ALA A 815 -34.01 9.76 -55.50
CA ALA A 815 -33.59 9.20 -54.25
C ALA A 815 -32.07 9.14 -54.15
N THR A 816 -31.54 9.66 -53.04
CA THR A 816 -30.18 9.42 -52.57
C THR A 816 -30.08 7.98 -52.03
N PRO A 817 -29.07 7.17 -52.35
CA PRO A 817 -28.97 5.81 -51.85
C PRO A 817 -28.64 5.81 -50.36
N ALA A 818 -29.47 5.14 -49.61
CA ALA A 818 -29.24 4.86 -48.21
C ALA A 818 -27.97 3.96 -48.07
N VAL A 819 -26.99 4.46 -47.36
CA VAL A 819 -25.85 3.67 -46.87
C VAL A 819 -26.39 2.78 -45.74
N LYS A 820 -26.39 1.48 -45.94
CA LYS A 820 -26.63 0.47 -44.90
C LYS A 820 -25.45 0.55 -43.91
N PRO A 821 -25.72 0.51 -42.61
CA PRO A 821 -24.63 0.28 -41.66
C PRO A 821 -24.11 -1.15 -41.81
N ASP A 822 -22.78 -1.27 -41.82
CA ASP A 822 -22.09 -2.55 -41.80
C ASP A 822 -22.44 -3.33 -40.51
N PRO A 823 -22.62 -4.65 -40.62
CA PRO A 823 -22.89 -5.46 -39.44
C PRO A 823 -21.63 -5.59 -38.59
N ALA A 824 -21.81 -5.48 -37.26
CA ALA A 824 -20.80 -5.77 -36.24
C ALA A 824 -20.13 -7.14 -36.47
N PRO A 825 -18.83 -7.29 -36.21
CA PRO A 825 -18.17 -8.57 -36.37
C PRO A 825 -18.77 -9.62 -35.44
N ALA A 826 -19.16 -10.75 -36.02
CA ALA A 826 -19.70 -11.90 -35.32
C ALA A 826 -18.64 -12.51 -34.40
N ALA A 827 -19.05 -12.82 -33.17
CA ALA A 827 -18.28 -13.63 -32.23
C ALA A 827 -17.89 -14.98 -32.85
N PRO A 828 -16.67 -15.49 -32.60
CA PRO A 828 -16.25 -16.79 -33.10
C PRO A 828 -17.05 -17.90 -32.43
N ALA A 829 -17.59 -18.79 -33.28
CA ALA A 829 -18.31 -19.98 -32.86
C ALA A 829 -17.40 -20.97 -32.09
N PRO A 830 -17.91 -21.70 -31.11
CA PRO A 830 -17.13 -22.65 -30.33
C PRO A 830 -16.71 -23.84 -31.20
N LYS A 831 -15.41 -24.12 -31.25
CA LYS A 831 -14.84 -25.32 -31.88
C LYS A 831 -15.28 -26.56 -31.08
N LYS A 832 -16.02 -27.45 -31.70
CA LYS A 832 -16.33 -28.76 -31.18
C LYS A 832 -15.03 -29.55 -30.96
N GLY A 833 -14.91 -30.08 -29.76
CA GLY A 833 -13.83 -30.95 -29.36
C GLY A 833 -13.83 -32.23 -30.20
N GLY A 834 -12.64 -32.62 -30.62
CA GLY A 834 -12.30 -33.97 -31.10
C GLY A 834 -11.41 -34.60 -30.04
N SER A 835 -11.92 -35.68 -29.50
CA SER A 835 -11.20 -36.54 -28.57
C SER A 835 -9.96 -37.17 -29.24
N LYS A 836 -8.81 -37.03 -28.62
CA LYS A 836 -7.90 -38.13 -28.31
C LYS A 836 -6.93 -37.76 -27.23
#